data_4f27a79a1abaf7216716905505c31142
#
_entry.id   4f27a79a1abaf7216716905505c31142
#
_cell.length_a   1.000
_cell.length_b   1.000
_cell.length_c   1.000
_cell.angle_alpha   90.00
_cell.angle_beta   90.00
_cell.angle_gamma   90.00
#
_symmetry.space_group_name_H-M   'P 1'
#
loop_
_entity.id
_entity.type
_entity.pdbx_description
1 polymer ?
#
loop_
_entity_poly.entity_id
_entity_poly.type
_entity_poly.pdbx_seq_one_letter_code
_entity_poly.pdbx_strand_id
1 'polypeptide(L)'
;MFYQNRFTERARQALTLAQEAAASFGHSYIGSEHLLLGLLREGGGPAAKALTAAGVTDEALVHQIEELSGRGTPDSTAPQGMTPRTKRIVELSVQSANEMGTGYVGTEHLLLGILREGQNVALTALANLKITPQILIEKLNEALGGVQDSVSGEPGTAANGGADSKDALSQFGRDLTAAAKEGKLDPVIGRSKEIQRVIQILSRRTKNNPALIGDPGVGKTAVVEGLAQKIVSGDVPETLKGKRIISLDLTGMIAGTKYRGEFEERIKKVIEELTAKKDTILFIDEMHMLMGAGAAEGAADAANILKPALSRGEVQVIGATTLDEYRKNIEKDAALERRFQPVQVGEPSAEDAVEILKGLRDKYEAHHRIKIPDEAIEAAVKLSVRYVTGRYLPDKAIDVLDEACSRVRLSTLTAPPDLKQLEDEIAAVAAKKEEAVKGQDYENAAKLRDEEKSKREALEARKKEWADQQTKSHGAVTEDDIAAVISGWTGVPVAQLTEDEGQRLLHLEDTLHKRVISQSEAVTAVSKAIRRSRVGLRDPKRPIGSFLFLGPTGVGKTELSKALAEAMFGDENALIRIDMSEYMEKHAVSRMIGSPPGYVGYDEGGQLSEKVRRHPYSVVLFDEIEKAHPDVFNILLQILEDGILTDGQGRHVDFKNTIIIMTSNIGAQKITGSGRKSLGFADGKPENTAERTFEQIKEDVMGELKNAVRPEFLNRIDDIIVFNRLNEDEIAQIADGMLRKVAERMKDMEISMTWTEAAKKHLAKAGFDPVYGARPLRRAVTNEVEDLVAEESLEGRIGKGSEVVLDAENDKLVLKTKGAETKAE
;
A
#
# COMPACT_ATOMS: atom_id res chain seq x y z
N MET A 1 23.86 14.02 6.90
CA MET A 1 24.54 12.79 6.44
C MET A 1 23.57 11.82 5.71
N PHE A 2 22.53 12.29 5.01
CA PHE A 2 21.48 11.41 4.47
C PHE A 2 21.63 11.00 2.99
N TYR A 3 22.71 11.42 2.28
CA TYR A 3 22.82 11.19 0.82
C TYR A 3 24.12 10.51 0.36
N GLN A 4 25.00 10.06 1.24
CA GLN A 4 26.32 9.54 0.85
C GLN A 4 26.27 8.28 -0.05
N ASN A 5 25.21 7.49 0.00
CA ASN A 5 25.09 6.26 -0.80
C ASN A 5 24.56 6.49 -2.24
N ARG A 6 24.16 7.71 -2.59
CA ARG A 6 23.64 8.04 -3.92
C ARG A 6 24.64 8.70 -4.87
N PHE A 7 25.87 8.98 -4.43
CA PHE A 7 26.89 9.62 -5.24
C PHE A 7 27.82 8.59 -5.88
N THR A 8 28.18 8.83 -7.15
CA THR A 8 29.24 8.05 -7.79
C THR A 8 30.56 8.25 -7.06
N GLU A 9 31.53 7.34 -7.26
CA GLU A 9 32.85 7.44 -6.63
C GLU A 9 33.56 8.75 -6.97
N ARG A 10 33.49 9.18 -8.23
CA ARG A 10 34.03 10.45 -8.71
C ARG A 10 33.35 11.67 -8.10
N ALA A 11 32.03 11.64 -7.95
CA ALA A 11 31.31 12.73 -7.29
C ALA A 11 31.69 12.83 -5.80
N ARG A 12 31.91 11.70 -5.14
CA ARG A 12 32.45 11.68 -3.74
C ARG A 12 33.86 12.25 -3.67
N GLN A 13 34.70 11.87 -4.61
CA GLN A 13 36.07 12.42 -4.73
C GLN A 13 36.05 13.94 -4.95
N ALA A 14 35.20 14.46 -5.82
CA ALA A 14 35.03 15.89 -6.03
C ALA A 14 34.59 16.64 -4.77
N LEU A 15 33.68 16.04 -3.97
CA LEU A 15 33.26 16.60 -2.68
C LEU A 15 34.38 16.59 -1.64
N THR A 16 35.22 15.56 -1.62
CA THR A 16 36.43 15.50 -0.76
C THR A 16 37.43 16.57 -1.16
N LEU A 17 37.73 16.72 -2.44
CA LEU A 17 38.60 17.77 -2.96
C LEU A 17 38.04 19.18 -2.70
N ALA A 18 36.72 19.36 -2.70
CA ALA A 18 36.08 20.59 -2.30
C ALA A 18 36.27 20.91 -0.80
N GLN A 19 36.27 19.89 0.05
CA GLN A 19 36.53 20.04 1.48
C GLN A 19 38.02 20.42 1.72
N GLU A 20 38.96 19.77 1.02
CA GLU A 20 40.38 20.08 1.04
C GLU A 20 40.65 21.49 0.53
N ALA A 21 39.96 21.92 -0.55
CA ALA A 21 40.05 23.28 -1.05
C ALA A 21 39.60 24.29 0.02
N ALA A 22 38.43 24.10 0.64
CA ALA A 22 37.94 24.97 1.69
C ALA A 22 38.94 25.09 2.86
N ALA A 23 39.55 23.96 3.28
CA ALA A 23 40.59 23.95 4.31
C ALA A 23 41.84 24.71 3.86
N SER A 24 42.28 24.58 2.60
CA SER A 24 43.47 25.27 2.07
C SER A 24 43.30 26.79 2.00
N PHE A 25 42.06 27.27 1.81
CA PHE A 25 41.70 28.69 1.85
C PHE A 25 41.46 29.19 3.28
N GLY A 26 41.43 28.33 4.29
CA GLY A 26 41.14 28.70 5.69
C GLY A 26 39.68 29.02 5.94
N HIS A 27 38.75 28.45 5.15
CA HIS A 27 37.32 28.70 5.25
C HIS A 27 36.64 27.65 6.18
N SER A 28 35.77 28.12 7.08
CA SER A 28 35.05 27.26 8.03
C SER A 28 33.94 26.40 7.42
N TYR A 29 33.51 26.69 6.21
CA TYR A 29 32.44 26.00 5.51
C TYR A 29 32.76 25.76 4.02
N ILE A 30 32.23 24.69 3.45
CA ILE A 30 32.37 24.39 2.02
C ILE A 30 31.35 25.22 1.24
N GLY A 31 31.84 26.20 0.45
CA GLY A 31 31.03 27.02 -0.44
C GLY A 31 30.90 26.44 -1.85
N SER A 32 30.07 27.06 -2.70
CA SER A 32 29.90 26.68 -4.12
C SER A 32 31.20 26.78 -4.92
N GLU A 33 32.04 27.74 -4.62
CA GLU A 33 33.36 27.97 -5.22
C GLU A 33 34.32 26.82 -4.94
N HIS A 34 34.30 26.28 -3.71
CA HIS A 34 35.10 25.12 -3.36
C HIS A 34 34.58 23.86 -4.07
N LEU A 35 33.27 23.73 -4.23
CA LEU A 35 32.67 22.62 -4.96
C LEU A 35 33.05 22.67 -6.45
N LEU A 36 33.06 23.85 -7.07
CA LEU A 36 33.49 24.04 -8.44
C LEU A 36 34.98 23.68 -8.62
N LEU A 37 35.83 24.09 -7.68
CA LEU A 37 37.26 23.75 -7.69
C LEU A 37 37.49 22.25 -7.49
N GLY A 38 36.71 21.63 -6.60
CA GLY A 38 36.74 20.18 -6.40
C GLY A 38 36.34 19.40 -7.65
N LEU A 39 35.33 19.88 -8.40
CA LEU A 39 34.93 19.29 -9.67
C LEU A 39 36.02 19.42 -10.74
N LEU A 40 36.71 20.53 -10.79
CA LEU A 40 37.82 20.75 -11.72
C LEU A 40 39.02 19.82 -11.41
N ARG A 41 39.37 19.70 -10.12
CA ARG A 41 40.52 18.91 -9.65
C ARG A 41 40.30 17.42 -9.72
N GLU A 42 39.06 16.94 -9.72
CA GLU A 42 38.76 15.52 -9.96
C GLU A 42 39.26 15.04 -11.32
N GLY A 43 39.27 15.91 -12.34
CA GLY A 43 39.99 15.74 -13.61
C GLY A 43 39.42 14.71 -14.57
N GLY A 44 38.74 13.66 -14.12
CA GLY A 44 38.31 12.50 -14.92
C GLY A 44 36.84 12.50 -15.32
N GLY A 45 35.99 13.22 -14.60
CA GLY A 45 34.55 13.24 -14.81
C GLY A 45 34.07 14.15 -15.93
N PRO A 46 32.82 14.02 -16.35
CA PRO A 46 32.22 14.88 -17.38
C PRO A 46 32.27 16.38 -17.00
N ALA A 47 32.11 16.72 -15.73
CA ALA A 47 32.19 18.11 -15.24
C ALA A 47 33.59 18.69 -15.41
N ALA A 48 34.64 17.95 -15.02
CA ALA A 48 36.02 18.38 -15.17
C ALA A 48 36.38 18.59 -16.64
N LYS A 49 35.97 17.68 -17.53
CA LYS A 49 36.19 17.78 -18.99
C LYS A 49 35.48 19.00 -19.56
N ALA A 50 34.25 19.27 -19.17
CA ALA A 50 33.48 20.43 -19.60
C ALA A 50 34.13 21.74 -19.16
N LEU A 51 34.59 21.84 -17.91
CA LEU A 51 35.28 23.01 -17.36
C LEU A 51 36.59 23.26 -18.06
N THR A 52 37.41 22.22 -18.26
CA THR A 52 38.69 22.33 -18.99
C THR A 52 38.46 22.70 -20.45
N ALA A 53 37.47 22.13 -21.14
CA ALA A 53 37.12 22.45 -22.51
C ALA A 53 36.56 23.88 -22.67
N ALA A 54 35.99 24.45 -21.60
CA ALA A 54 35.57 25.83 -21.54
C ALA A 54 36.70 26.81 -21.19
N GLY A 55 37.92 26.30 -20.95
CA GLY A 55 39.11 27.11 -20.68
C GLY A 55 39.32 27.46 -19.21
N VAL A 56 38.65 26.78 -18.27
CA VAL A 56 38.88 26.96 -16.80
C VAL A 56 40.16 26.25 -16.42
N THR A 57 41.15 26.98 -15.91
CA THR A 57 42.37 26.41 -15.32
C THR A 57 42.33 26.51 -13.80
N ASP A 58 43.02 25.61 -13.09
CA ASP A 58 43.08 25.58 -11.61
C ASP A 58 43.62 26.94 -11.08
N GLU A 59 44.66 27.44 -11.66
CA GLU A 59 45.32 28.72 -11.25
C GLU A 59 44.39 29.92 -11.41
N ALA A 60 43.64 30.01 -12.53
CA ALA A 60 42.74 31.09 -12.80
C ALA A 60 41.49 31.04 -11.86
N LEU A 61 41.01 29.85 -11.55
CA LEU A 61 39.86 29.65 -10.66
C LEU A 61 40.27 29.94 -9.21
N VAL A 62 41.43 29.47 -8.74
CA VAL A 62 42.00 29.77 -7.42
C VAL A 62 42.13 31.29 -7.23
N HIS A 63 42.73 32.01 -8.23
CA HIS A 63 42.83 33.46 -8.16
C HIS A 63 41.49 34.16 -8.04
N GLN A 64 40.47 33.71 -8.80
CA GLN A 64 39.14 34.30 -8.68
C GLN A 64 38.47 34.01 -7.34
N ILE A 65 38.67 32.83 -6.75
CA ILE A 65 38.15 32.49 -5.41
C ILE A 65 38.82 33.36 -4.36
N GLU A 66 40.12 33.58 -4.45
CA GLU A 66 40.85 34.49 -3.53
C GLU A 66 40.35 35.95 -3.61
N GLU A 67 40.06 36.42 -4.82
CA GLU A 67 39.57 37.78 -5.05
C GLU A 67 38.12 37.95 -4.52
N LEU A 68 37.25 36.96 -4.68
CA LEU A 68 35.84 37.02 -4.32
C LEU A 68 35.55 36.69 -2.85
N SER A 69 36.25 35.69 -2.28
CA SER A 69 35.98 35.17 -0.95
C SER A 69 37.10 35.45 0.07
N GLY A 70 38.26 35.90 -0.41
CA GLY A 70 39.46 36.16 0.43
C GLY A 70 40.13 34.87 0.92
N ARG A 71 41.21 35.03 1.68
CA ARG A 71 41.75 33.92 2.47
C ARG A 71 41.38 34.10 3.94
N GLY A 72 40.85 33.03 4.55
CA GLY A 72 40.57 33.00 5.97
C GLY A 72 41.85 32.89 6.81
N THR A 73 41.75 33.03 8.11
CA THR A 73 42.87 32.73 9.05
C THR A 73 43.09 31.22 9.05
N PRO A 74 44.36 30.78 8.98
CA PRO A 74 44.69 29.35 8.98
C PRO A 74 44.57 28.80 10.43
N ASP A 75 43.39 28.85 11.02
CA ASP A 75 43.11 28.20 12.27
C ASP A 75 42.55 26.80 12.01
N SER A 76 43.20 25.80 12.48
CA SER A 76 43.27 24.40 12.12
C SER A 76 42.01 23.58 12.43
N THR A 77 40.84 24.04 12.19
CA THR A 77 39.63 23.24 12.29
C THR A 77 39.10 22.90 10.89
N ALA A 78 39.00 21.58 10.62
CA ALA A 78 38.36 21.09 9.39
C ALA A 78 36.99 21.76 9.17
N PRO A 79 36.63 22.06 7.90
CA PRO A 79 35.34 22.74 7.60
C PRO A 79 34.18 22.04 8.27
N GLN A 80 33.37 22.81 9.05
CA GLN A 80 32.28 22.29 9.88
C GLN A 80 31.04 21.87 9.11
N GLY A 81 31.07 22.00 7.77
CA GLY A 81 29.97 21.59 6.92
C GLY A 81 29.85 22.41 5.63
N MET A 82 28.71 22.29 4.95
CA MET A 82 28.40 23.03 3.71
C MET A 82 27.58 24.26 4.03
N THR A 83 27.79 25.35 3.25
CA THR A 83 26.92 26.51 3.30
C THR A 83 25.47 26.16 2.91
N PRO A 84 24.45 26.94 3.32
CA PRO A 84 23.07 26.68 2.92
C PRO A 84 22.89 26.61 1.39
N ARG A 85 23.62 27.44 0.64
CA ARG A 85 23.59 27.41 -0.83
C ARG A 85 24.21 26.14 -1.41
N THR A 86 25.33 25.70 -0.87
CA THR A 86 25.97 24.43 -1.29
C THR A 86 25.09 23.22 -0.99
N LYS A 87 24.37 23.23 0.14
CA LYS A 87 23.35 22.20 0.42
C LYS A 87 22.25 22.20 -0.63
N ARG A 88 21.77 23.40 -1.01
CA ARG A 88 20.76 23.57 -2.05
C ARG A 88 21.26 23.07 -3.42
N ILE A 89 22.52 23.33 -3.76
CA ILE A 89 23.17 22.80 -4.99
C ILE A 89 23.17 21.27 -4.97
N VAL A 90 23.49 20.65 -3.85
CA VAL A 90 23.47 19.18 -3.71
C VAL A 90 22.04 18.63 -3.87
N GLU A 91 21.02 19.29 -3.33
CA GLU A 91 19.61 18.93 -3.54
C GLU A 91 19.20 19.03 -5.01
N LEU A 92 19.56 20.11 -5.68
CA LEU A 92 19.33 20.32 -7.11
C LEU A 92 20.08 19.30 -7.97
N SER A 93 21.27 18.87 -7.54
CA SER A 93 22.02 17.80 -8.21
C SER A 93 21.32 16.44 -8.14
N VAL A 94 20.71 16.11 -6.98
CA VAL A 94 19.88 14.91 -6.81
C VAL A 94 18.63 14.99 -7.69
N GLN A 95 18.00 16.16 -7.76
CA GLN A 95 16.86 16.39 -8.63
C GLN A 95 17.25 16.23 -10.11
N SER A 96 18.39 16.79 -10.52
CA SER A 96 18.92 16.64 -11.90
C SER A 96 19.21 15.19 -12.26
N ALA A 97 19.75 14.40 -11.32
CA ALA A 97 19.99 12.98 -11.54
C ALA A 97 18.67 12.20 -11.72
N ASN A 98 17.64 12.51 -10.94
CA ASN A 98 16.32 11.91 -11.10
C ASN A 98 15.68 12.30 -12.45
N GLU A 99 15.79 13.57 -12.87
CA GLU A 99 15.27 14.06 -14.15
C GLU A 99 15.98 13.42 -15.35
N MET A 100 17.27 13.13 -15.22
CA MET A 100 18.07 12.44 -16.24
C MET A 100 17.93 10.90 -16.18
N GLY A 101 17.13 10.36 -15.28
CA GLY A 101 16.89 8.93 -15.14
C GLY A 101 18.09 8.13 -14.64
N THR A 102 19.11 8.79 -14.07
CA THR A 102 20.29 8.13 -13.52
C THR A 102 20.05 7.78 -12.05
N GLY A 103 20.32 6.53 -11.66
CA GLY A 103 20.13 6.07 -10.26
C GLY A 103 21.12 6.68 -9.26
N TYR A 104 22.17 7.37 -9.73
CA TYR A 104 23.25 7.93 -8.93
C TYR A 104 23.62 9.35 -9.40
N VAL A 105 24.05 10.19 -8.46
CA VAL A 105 24.50 11.56 -8.71
C VAL A 105 25.98 11.54 -9.12
N GLY A 106 26.25 11.88 -10.36
CA GLY A 106 27.61 12.04 -10.92
C GLY A 106 28.13 13.49 -10.83
N THR A 107 29.37 13.70 -11.29
CA THR A 107 30.00 15.04 -11.34
C THR A 107 29.25 16.01 -12.24
N GLU A 108 28.66 15.53 -13.33
CA GLU A 108 27.80 16.26 -14.24
C GLU A 108 26.57 16.84 -13.53
N HIS A 109 25.95 16.07 -12.65
CA HIS A 109 24.79 16.51 -11.88
C HIS A 109 25.16 17.58 -10.85
N LEU A 110 26.36 17.48 -10.25
CA LEU A 110 26.88 18.52 -9.35
C LEU A 110 27.13 19.84 -10.09
N LEU A 111 27.70 19.79 -11.28
CA LEU A 111 27.88 20.98 -12.13
C LEU A 111 26.53 21.58 -12.54
N LEU A 112 25.58 20.78 -12.95
CA LEU A 112 24.21 21.22 -13.26
C LEU A 112 23.53 21.84 -12.03
N GLY A 113 23.74 21.31 -10.83
CA GLY A 113 23.24 21.87 -9.60
C GLY A 113 23.78 23.27 -9.31
N ILE A 114 25.09 23.52 -9.58
CA ILE A 114 25.72 24.85 -9.48
C ILE A 114 25.07 25.81 -10.49
N LEU A 115 24.87 25.38 -11.72
CA LEU A 115 24.29 26.20 -12.77
C LEU A 115 22.81 26.54 -12.52
N ARG A 116 22.03 25.59 -11.94
CA ARG A 116 20.61 25.76 -11.64
C ARG A 116 20.32 26.63 -10.42
N GLU A 117 21.22 26.66 -9.44
CA GLU A 117 21.02 27.51 -8.26
C GLU A 117 21.06 29.00 -8.62
N GLY A 118 21.83 29.37 -9.63
CA GLY A 118 21.73 30.64 -10.34
C GLY A 118 22.34 31.86 -9.64
N GLN A 119 22.54 31.86 -8.32
CA GLN A 119 23.10 33.01 -7.56
C GLN A 119 24.17 32.57 -6.56
N ASN A 120 25.29 32.03 -7.06
CA ASN A 120 26.37 31.53 -6.22
C ASN A 120 27.74 32.09 -6.62
N VAL A 121 28.71 32.00 -5.69
CA VAL A 121 30.09 32.48 -5.89
C VAL A 121 30.79 31.78 -7.06
N ALA A 122 30.50 30.49 -7.26
CA ALA A 122 31.04 29.71 -8.38
C ALA A 122 30.66 30.31 -9.75
N LEU A 123 29.40 30.72 -9.90
CA LEU A 123 28.94 31.37 -11.14
C LEU A 123 29.54 32.77 -11.31
N THR A 124 29.74 33.50 -10.22
CA THR A 124 30.42 34.80 -10.26
C THR A 124 31.87 34.64 -10.69
N ALA A 125 32.58 33.65 -10.17
CA ALA A 125 33.95 33.32 -10.57
C ALA A 125 34.05 32.93 -12.07
N LEU A 126 33.12 32.13 -12.57
CA LEU A 126 33.02 31.76 -13.96
C LEU A 126 32.69 32.95 -14.89
N ALA A 127 31.81 33.85 -14.45
CA ALA A 127 31.49 35.08 -15.18
C ALA A 127 32.68 36.02 -15.30
N ASN A 128 33.48 36.15 -14.22
CA ASN A 128 34.73 36.94 -14.27
C ASN A 128 35.76 36.33 -15.28
N LEU A 129 35.74 35.00 -15.43
CA LEU A 129 36.54 34.29 -16.43
C LEU A 129 35.89 34.35 -17.84
N LYS A 130 34.81 35.12 -18.02
CA LYS A 130 34.04 35.27 -19.28
C LYS A 130 33.40 33.95 -19.76
N ILE A 131 33.13 33.01 -18.87
CA ILE A 131 32.48 31.73 -19.17
C ILE A 131 31.02 31.81 -18.76
N THR A 132 30.13 31.68 -19.74
CA THR A 132 28.69 31.72 -19.52
C THR A 132 28.13 30.32 -19.21
N PRO A 133 27.03 30.22 -18.46
CA PRO A 133 26.34 28.94 -18.20
C PRO A 133 26.03 28.14 -19.48
N GLN A 134 25.67 28.84 -20.55
CA GLN A 134 25.35 28.19 -21.84
C GLN A 134 26.54 27.46 -22.42
N ILE A 135 27.74 28.06 -22.39
CA ILE A 135 28.99 27.44 -22.88
C ILE A 135 29.28 26.17 -22.08
N LEU A 136 29.08 26.20 -20.73
CA LEU A 136 29.32 25.04 -19.90
C LEU A 136 28.31 23.91 -20.14
N ILE A 137 27.03 24.23 -20.39
CA ILE A 137 26.01 23.24 -20.71
C ILE A 137 26.33 22.59 -22.09
N GLU A 138 26.75 23.39 -23.07
CA GLU A 138 27.15 22.87 -24.36
C GLU A 138 28.36 21.92 -24.27
N LYS A 139 29.41 22.34 -23.53
CA LYS A 139 30.59 21.51 -23.30
C LYS A 139 30.31 20.28 -22.44
N LEU A 140 29.36 20.37 -21.49
CA LEU A 140 28.93 19.22 -20.74
C LEU A 140 28.20 18.20 -21.61
N ASN A 141 27.33 18.65 -22.49
CA ASN A 141 26.64 17.78 -23.45
C ASN A 141 27.61 17.11 -24.44
N GLU A 142 28.64 17.85 -24.92
CA GLU A 142 29.71 17.25 -25.72
C GLU A 142 30.50 16.18 -24.92
N ALA A 143 30.77 16.43 -23.63
CA ALA A 143 31.49 15.48 -22.78
C ALA A 143 30.66 14.23 -22.44
N LEU A 144 29.34 14.34 -22.39
CA LEU A 144 28.40 13.22 -22.15
C LEU A 144 28.15 12.41 -23.44
N GLY A 145 28.08 13.06 -24.58
CA GLY A 145 27.93 12.39 -25.89
C GLY A 145 29.16 11.61 -26.35
N GLY A 146 30.34 11.86 -25.79
CA GLY A 146 31.60 11.18 -26.14
C GLY A 146 31.87 9.85 -25.40
N VAL A 147 30.95 9.37 -24.52
CA VAL A 147 31.21 8.15 -23.72
C VAL A 147 30.50 6.89 -24.26
N GLN A 148 29.77 6.99 -25.37
CA GLN A 148 29.05 5.82 -25.93
C GLN A 148 29.77 5.05 -27.04
N ASP A 149 31.03 5.42 -27.46
CA ASP A 149 31.73 4.65 -28.47
C ASP A 149 33.22 4.41 -28.07
N SER A 150 33.46 3.34 -27.35
CA SER A 150 34.78 2.69 -27.34
C SER A 150 34.67 1.19 -27.09
N VAL A 151 34.26 0.43 -28.13
CA VAL A 151 34.72 -0.93 -28.38
C VAL A 151 34.76 -1.17 -29.89
N SER A 152 35.99 -1.27 -30.39
CA SER A 152 36.51 -1.99 -31.55
C SER A 152 36.11 -1.57 -33.00
N GLY A 153 37.15 -1.26 -33.77
CA GLY A 153 37.35 -1.79 -35.15
C GLY A 153 37.42 -0.79 -36.28
N GLU A 154 38.66 -0.44 -36.65
CA GLU A 154 39.30 0.00 -37.91
C GLU A 154 38.52 0.68 -39.07
N PRO A 155 39.24 1.51 -39.85
CA PRO A 155 38.66 2.60 -40.63
C PRO A 155 38.46 2.25 -42.11
N GLY A 156 37.40 2.77 -42.67
CA GLY A 156 37.12 2.67 -44.11
C GLY A 156 36.31 3.84 -44.67
N THR A 157 37.05 4.77 -45.27
CA THR A 157 36.66 5.68 -46.39
C THR A 157 35.41 6.56 -46.28
N ALA A 158 35.70 7.84 -46.44
CA ALA A 158 34.82 8.97 -46.66
C ALA A 158 33.80 8.82 -47.79
N ALA A 159 32.57 9.25 -47.58
CA ALA A 159 31.74 9.91 -48.56
C ALA A 159 30.69 10.79 -47.91
N ASN A 160 30.63 11.99 -48.38
CA ASN A 160 29.74 13.12 -48.16
C ASN A 160 28.26 12.83 -47.99
N GLY A 161 27.61 13.59 -47.07
CA GLY A 161 26.30 14.10 -47.40
C GLY A 161 25.23 13.97 -46.27
N GLY A 162 24.76 15.06 -45.72
CA GLY A 162 23.43 15.17 -45.18
C GLY A 162 23.37 15.09 -43.66
N ALA A 163 23.04 16.19 -43.03
CA ALA A 163 22.61 16.27 -41.63
C ALA A 163 21.40 15.34 -41.39
N ASP A 164 21.60 14.18 -40.76
CA ASP A 164 20.52 13.32 -40.30
C ASP A 164 19.82 14.01 -39.09
N SER A 165 18.73 14.68 -39.41
CA SER A 165 17.68 14.95 -38.41
C SER A 165 17.21 13.59 -37.94
N LYS A 166 17.54 13.17 -36.72
CA LYS A 166 16.95 11.98 -36.09
C LYS A 166 15.43 12.13 -36.20
N ASP A 167 14.75 11.23 -36.92
CA ASP A 167 13.32 11.17 -37.11
C ASP A 167 12.62 11.31 -35.76
N ALA A 168 11.60 12.18 -35.63
CA ALA A 168 10.86 12.40 -34.40
C ALA A 168 10.19 11.09 -33.88
N LEU A 169 9.81 10.21 -34.80
CA LEU A 169 9.34 8.86 -34.52
C LEU A 169 10.38 7.96 -33.84
N SER A 170 11.65 8.12 -34.15
CA SER A 170 12.73 7.35 -33.51
C SER A 170 13.15 7.95 -32.16
N GLN A 171 12.85 9.22 -31.93
CA GLN A 171 13.14 9.89 -30.64
C GLN A 171 12.07 9.63 -29.58
N PHE A 172 10.77 9.60 -29.95
CA PHE A 172 9.63 9.48 -29.04
C PHE A 172 8.83 8.18 -29.24
N GLY A 173 9.27 7.30 -30.15
CA GLY A 173 8.57 6.07 -30.47
C GLY A 173 9.40 4.82 -30.23
N ARG A 174 8.78 3.79 -29.62
CA ARG A 174 9.34 2.44 -29.50
C ARG A 174 8.79 1.56 -30.60
N ASP A 175 9.64 1.00 -31.44
CA ASP A 175 9.24 0.07 -32.50
C ASP A 175 8.96 -1.32 -31.91
N LEU A 176 7.67 -1.68 -31.78
CA LEU A 176 7.25 -2.99 -31.26
C LEU A 176 7.53 -4.11 -32.27
N THR A 177 7.50 -3.83 -33.56
CA THR A 177 7.78 -4.82 -34.61
C THR A 177 9.27 -5.19 -34.63
N ALA A 178 10.15 -4.21 -34.42
CA ALA A 178 11.58 -4.46 -34.25
C ALA A 178 11.85 -5.27 -32.96
N ALA A 179 11.23 -4.89 -31.85
CA ALA A 179 11.34 -5.62 -30.60
C ALA A 179 10.81 -7.08 -30.72
N ALA A 180 9.74 -7.30 -31.49
CA ALA A 180 9.24 -8.64 -31.80
C ALA A 180 10.25 -9.48 -32.61
N LYS A 181 10.93 -8.88 -33.60
CA LYS A 181 11.97 -9.56 -34.36
C LYS A 181 13.18 -9.96 -33.52
N GLU A 182 13.52 -9.14 -32.55
CA GLU A 182 14.62 -9.38 -31.60
C GLU A 182 14.22 -10.37 -30.45
N GLY A 183 12.96 -10.81 -30.40
CA GLY A 183 12.48 -11.69 -29.34
C GLY A 183 12.40 -11.04 -27.96
N LYS A 184 12.33 -9.70 -27.90
CA LYS A 184 12.28 -8.94 -26.65
C LYS A 184 10.88 -8.78 -26.06
N LEU A 185 9.84 -9.10 -26.84
CA LEU A 185 8.45 -9.02 -26.39
C LEU A 185 8.07 -10.28 -25.60
N ASP A 186 7.09 -10.12 -24.73
CA ASP A 186 6.52 -11.22 -23.97
C ASP A 186 5.58 -12.09 -24.84
N PRO A 187 5.47 -13.39 -24.58
CA PRO A 187 4.52 -14.24 -25.29
C PRO A 187 3.09 -13.80 -24.95
N VAL A 188 2.26 -13.66 -25.97
CA VAL A 188 0.87 -13.23 -25.80
C VAL A 188 -0.05 -14.45 -25.85
N ILE A 189 -0.71 -14.75 -24.73
CA ILE A 189 -1.55 -15.92 -24.51
C ILE A 189 -2.99 -15.48 -24.27
N GLY A 190 -3.97 -16.26 -24.77
CA GLY A 190 -5.39 -16.04 -24.49
C GLY A 190 -6.06 -14.88 -25.25
N ARG A 191 -5.34 -14.10 -26.06
CA ARG A 191 -5.84 -12.86 -26.72
C ARG A 191 -6.14 -12.98 -28.21
N SER A 192 -6.29 -14.19 -28.72
CA SER A 192 -6.46 -14.44 -30.16
C SER A 192 -7.70 -13.78 -30.76
N LYS A 193 -8.81 -13.70 -30.02
CA LYS A 193 -10.06 -13.09 -30.48
C LYS A 193 -9.92 -11.57 -30.63
N GLU A 194 -9.31 -10.92 -29.65
CA GLU A 194 -9.09 -9.47 -29.65
C GLU A 194 -8.11 -9.07 -30.74
N ILE A 195 -6.99 -9.79 -30.89
CA ILE A 195 -6.02 -9.56 -31.97
C ILE A 195 -6.69 -9.75 -33.33
N GLN A 196 -7.46 -10.79 -33.54
CA GLN A 196 -8.19 -11.01 -34.80
C GLN A 196 -9.17 -9.86 -35.07
N ARG A 197 -9.85 -9.36 -34.05
CA ARG A 197 -10.76 -8.22 -34.17
C ARG A 197 -10.01 -6.94 -34.54
N VAL A 198 -8.86 -6.69 -33.97
CA VAL A 198 -7.97 -5.56 -34.32
C VAL A 198 -7.53 -5.67 -35.78
N ILE A 199 -7.10 -6.85 -36.24
CA ILE A 199 -6.72 -7.12 -37.63
C ILE A 199 -7.89 -6.82 -38.57
N GLN A 200 -9.11 -7.28 -38.25
CA GLN A 200 -10.32 -7.00 -39.04
C GLN A 200 -10.60 -5.51 -39.18
N ILE A 201 -10.43 -4.74 -38.08
CA ILE A 201 -10.69 -3.31 -38.06
C ILE A 201 -9.63 -2.58 -38.89
N LEU A 202 -8.34 -2.89 -38.71
CA LEU A 202 -7.23 -2.28 -39.45
C LEU A 202 -7.33 -2.53 -40.97
N SER A 203 -7.96 -3.63 -41.36
CA SER A 203 -8.15 -3.99 -42.79
C SER A 203 -9.37 -3.32 -43.43
N ARG A 204 -10.15 -2.52 -42.69
CA ARG A 204 -11.31 -1.79 -43.22
C ARG A 204 -10.89 -0.58 -44.03
N ARG A 205 -11.73 -0.16 -44.96
CA ARG A 205 -11.55 1.06 -45.76
C ARG A 205 -11.83 2.34 -44.97
N THR A 206 -12.77 2.27 -44.02
CA THR A 206 -13.16 3.38 -43.13
C THR A 206 -13.37 2.84 -41.72
N LYS A 207 -13.24 3.69 -40.70
CA LYS A 207 -13.25 3.30 -39.27
C LYS A 207 -12.20 2.20 -38.99
N ASN A 208 -11.01 2.41 -39.51
CA ASN A 208 -9.89 1.46 -39.47
C ASN A 208 -8.94 1.69 -38.30
N ASN A 209 -9.35 2.46 -37.30
CA ASN A 209 -8.59 2.69 -36.08
C ASN A 209 -9.27 1.95 -34.91
N PRO A 210 -8.68 0.85 -34.39
CA PRO A 210 -9.20 0.18 -33.20
C PRO A 210 -8.88 0.98 -31.94
N ALA A 211 -9.84 1.06 -31.02
CA ALA A 211 -9.65 1.54 -29.66
C ALA A 211 -9.83 0.35 -28.70
N LEU A 212 -8.76 -0.07 -28.04
CA LEU A 212 -8.75 -1.11 -27.00
C LEU A 212 -9.31 -0.53 -25.73
N ILE A 213 -10.42 -1.05 -25.25
CA ILE A 213 -11.13 -0.54 -24.09
C ILE A 213 -11.18 -1.64 -23.05
N GLY A 214 -10.73 -1.36 -21.83
CA GLY A 214 -10.77 -2.31 -20.72
C GLY A 214 -10.19 -1.70 -19.46
N ASP A 215 -10.38 -2.40 -18.36
CA ASP A 215 -9.85 -1.99 -17.06
C ASP A 215 -8.32 -1.90 -17.06
N PRO A 216 -7.71 -1.14 -16.13
CA PRO A 216 -6.25 -1.11 -16.00
C PRO A 216 -5.72 -2.51 -15.63
N GLY A 217 -4.58 -2.89 -16.20
CA GLY A 217 -3.94 -4.18 -15.89
C GLY A 217 -4.53 -5.41 -16.60
N VAL A 218 -5.56 -5.29 -17.47
CA VAL A 218 -6.10 -6.46 -18.21
C VAL A 218 -5.27 -6.89 -19.41
N GLY A 219 -4.17 -6.19 -19.74
CA GLY A 219 -3.29 -6.56 -20.85
C GLY A 219 -3.67 -5.95 -22.20
N LYS A 220 -4.15 -4.71 -22.26
CA LYS A 220 -4.43 -3.99 -23.51
C LYS A 220 -3.20 -3.85 -24.40
N THR A 221 -2.06 -3.52 -23.83
CA THR A 221 -0.77 -3.39 -24.52
C THR A 221 -0.29 -4.73 -25.10
N ALA A 222 -0.53 -5.83 -24.37
CA ALA A 222 -0.21 -7.19 -24.82
C ALA A 222 -0.94 -7.57 -26.14
N VAL A 223 -2.18 -7.10 -26.34
CA VAL A 223 -2.89 -7.32 -27.62
C VAL A 223 -2.15 -6.69 -28.79
N VAL A 224 -1.55 -5.52 -28.62
CA VAL A 224 -0.78 -4.84 -29.66
C VAL A 224 0.58 -5.50 -29.87
N GLU A 225 1.22 -5.95 -28.81
CA GLU A 225 2.46 -6.73 -28.90
C GLU A 225 2.24 -8.06 -29.61
N GLY A 226 1.11 -8.76 -29.32
CA GLY A 226 0.73 -9.96 -30.05
C GLY A 226 0.43 -9.71 -31.53
N LEU A 227 -0.14 -8.55 -31.88
CA LEU A 227 -0.29 -8.15 -33.27
C LEU A 227 1.07 -7.93 -33.92
N ALA A 228 2.04 -7.28 -33.25
CA ALA A 228 3.39 -7.09 -33.76
C ALA A 228 4.09 -8.42 -34.02
N GLN A 229 3.96 -9.39 -33.11
CA GLN A 229 4.49 -10.76 -33.28
C GLN A 229 3.85 -11.44 -34.50
N LYS A 230 2.53 -11.33 -34.69
CA LYS A 230 1.84 -11.88 -35.86
C LYS A 230 2.24 -11.22 -37.20
N ILE A 231 2.54 -9.93 -37.19
CA ILE A 231 3.07 -9.25 -38.37
C ILE A 231 4.46 -9.79 -38.74
N VAL A 232 5.30 -10.01 -37.74
CA VAL A 232 6.65 -10.54 -37.93
C VAL A 232 6.62 -12.01 -38.40
N SER A 233 5.74 -12.84 -37.86
CA SER A 233 5.57 -14.24 -38.28
C SER A 233 4.87 -14.38 -39.64
N GLY A 234 4.28 -13.29 -40.18
CA GLY A 234 3.53 -13.30 -41.43
C GLY A 234 2.09 -13.85 -41.31
N ASP A 235 1.61 -14.12 -40.11
CA ASP A 235 0.23 -14.62 -39.83
C ASP A 235 -0.79 -13.47 -39.80
N VAL A 236 -0.78 -12.65 -40.84
CA VAL A 236 -1.67 -11.51 -41.06
C VAL A 236 -2.05 -11.40 -42.55
N PRO A 237 -3.22 -10.74 -42.83
CA PRO A 237 -3.59 -10.43 -44.22
C PRO A 237 -2.52 -9.61 -44.94
N GLU A 238 -2.48 -9.71 -46.28
CA GLU A 238 -1.52 -9.00 -47.13
C GLU A 238 -1.46 -7.48 -46.89
N THR A 239 -2.60 -6.87 -46.49
CA THR A 239 -2.73 -5.44 -46.20
C THR A 239 -1.93 -5.01 -44.97
N LEU A 240 -1.55 -5.95 -44.08
CA LEU A 240 -0.77 -5.70 -42.88
C LEU A 240 0.64 -6.29 -42.91
N LYS A 241 0.95 -7.10 -43.93
CA LYS A 241 2.33 -7.65 -44.12
C LYS A 241 3.33 -6.52 -44.34
N GLY A 242 4.42 -6.59 -43.61
CA GLY A 242 5.51 -5.58 -43.71
C GLY A 242 5.22 -4.26 -43.02
N LYS A 243 4.07 -4.07 -42.38
CA LYS A 243 3.80 -2.88 -41.55
C LYS A 243 4.56 -2.91 -40.27
N ARG A 244 4.89 -1.72 -39.77
CA ARG A 244 5.56 -1.49 -38.48
C ARG A 244 4.58 -0.92 -37.49
N ILE A 245 4.67 -1.35 -36.22
CA ILE A 245 3.90 -0.78 -35.11
C ILE A 245 4.86 0.00 -34.22
N ILE A 246 4.60 1.31 -34.08
CA ILE A 246 5.40 2.20 -33.24
C ILE A 246 4.52 2.66 -32.07
N SER A 247 4.94 2.36 -30.85
CA SER A 247 4.32 2.85 -29.62
C SER A 247 4.83 4.25 -29.32
N LEU A 248 3.94 5.23 -29.19
CA LEU A 248 4.28 6.62 -28.92
C LEU A 248 4.33 6.88 -27.42
N ASP A 249 5.44 7.44 -26.94
CA ASP A 249 5.57 7.92 -25.56
C ASP A 249 5.08 9.37 -25.45
N LEU A 250 3.79 9.52 -25.11
CA LEU A 250 3.17 10.84 -24.89
C LEU A 250 3.80 11.56 -23.69
N THR A 251 4.14 10.82 -22.64
CA THR A 251 4.71 11.40 -21.43
C THR A 251 6.09 11.98 -21.70
N GLY A 252 6.93 11.27 -22.43
CA GLY A 252 8.23 11.76 -22.89
C GLY A 252 8.14 12.95 -23.83
N MET A 253 7.07 13.05 -24.63
CA MET A 253 6.83 14.18 -25.50
C MET A 253 6.41 15.45 -24.75
N ILE A 254 5.71 15.33 -23.63
CA ILE A 254 5.30 16.43 -22.76
C ILE A 254 6.46 16.85 -21.85
N ALA A 255 7.27 15.90 -21.40
CA ALA A 255 8.40 16.16 -20.54
C ALA A 255 9.42 17.10 -21.22
N GLY A 256 9.84 18.14 -20.50
CA GLY A 256 10.82 19.12 -20.95
C GLY A 256 10.29 20.20 -21.89
N THR A 257 8.99 20.26 -22.21
CA THR A 257 8.40 21.39 -22.92
C THR A 257 8.16 22.54 -21.98
N LYS A 258 8.84 23.68 -22.21
CA LYS A 258 8.63 24.92 -21.44
C LYS A 258 7.51 25.78 -22.01
N TYR A 259 7.17 25.62 -23.26
CA TYR A 259 6.16 26.40 -23.96
C TYR A 259 5.17 25.48 -24.66
N ARG A 260 3.91 25.86 -24.64
CA ARG A 260 2.77 25.15 -25.24
C ARG A 260 3.00 24.74 -26.72
N GLY A 261 3.62 25.60 -27.52
CA GLY A 261 3.88 25.35 -28.95
C GLY A 261 4.88 24.23 -29.23
N GLU A 262 5.77 23.88 -28.27
CA GLU A 262 6.78 22.86 -28.47
C GLU A 262 6.17 21.44 -28.53
N PHE A 263 5.19 21.16 -27.70
CA PHE A 263 4.46 19.88 -27.72
C PHE A 263 3.63 19.73 -29.02
N GLU A 264 2.92 20.81 -29.41
CA GLU A 264 2.17 20.83 -30.67
C GLU A 264 3.08 20.59 -31.88
N GLU A 265 4.25 21.22 -31.91
CA GLU A 265 5.24 21.06 -32.98
C GLU A 265 5.82 19.64 -33.04
N ARG A 266 6.09 19.01 -31.86
CA ARG A 266 6.56 17.62 -31.78
C ARG A 266 5.52 16.65 -32.33
N ILE A 267 4.25 16.77 -31.92
CA ILE A 267 3.15 15.93 -32.45
C ILE A 267 2.98 16.15 -33.95
N LYS A 268 3.03 17.40 -34.42
CA LYS A 268 2.91 17.71 -35.83
C LYS A 268 4.02 17.05 -36.67
N LYS A 269 5.27 17.08 -36.23
CA LYS A 269 6.39 16.40 -36.88
C LYS A 269 6.17 14.86 -36.91
N VAL A 270 5.71 14.26 -35.80
CA VAL A 270 5.38 12.82 -35.77
C VAL A 270 4.28 12.47 -36.81
N ILE A 271 3.24 13.29 -36.93
CA ILE A 271 2.16 13.06 -37.90
C ILE A 271 2.63 13.25 -39.35
N GLU A 272 3.48 14.24 -39.61
CA GLU A 272 4.07 14.47 -40.95
C GLU A 272 4.95 13.27 -41.36
N GLU A 273 5.76 12.73 -40.44
CA GLU A 273 6.56 11.53 -40.69
C GLU A 273 5.70 10.28 -40.91
N LEU A 274 4.61 10.10 -40.10
CA LEU A 274 3.68 8.99 -40.30
C LEU A 274 2.95 9.04 -41.63
N THR A 275 2.59 10.25 -42.05
CA THR A 275 1.91 10.47 -43.36
C THR A 275 2.87 10.16 -44.53
N ALA A 276 4.17 10.47 -44.36
CA ALA A 276 5.17 10.15 -45.33
C ALA A 276 5.48 8.64 -45.40
N LYS A 277 5.48 7.95 -44.23
CA LYS A 277 5.76 6.52 -44.08
C LYS A 277 4.46 5.74 -43.99
N LYS A 278 3.80 5.39 -45.07
CA LYS A 278 2.50 4.68 -45.16
C LYS A 278 2.51 3.24 -44.64
N ASP A 279 3.64 2.72 -44.22
CA ASP A 279 3.84 1.39 -43.70
C ASP A 279 3.78 1.31 -42.15
N THR A 280 3.50 2.43 -41.49
CA THR A 280 3.57 2.54 -40.05
C THR A 280 2.18 2.65 -39.41
N ILE A 281 1.94 1.86 -38.38
CA ILE A 281 0.74 1.95 -37.50
C ILE A 281 1.21 2.54 -36.17
N LEU A 282 0.54 3.61 -35.73
CA LEU A 282 0.82 4.25 -34.45
C LEU A 282 0.04 3.56 -33.34
N PHE A 283 0.71 3.18 -32.27
CA PHE A 283 0.06 2.75 -31.03
C PHE A 283 0.16 3.86 -29.98
N ILE A 284 -0.97 4.21 -29.38
CA ILE A 284 -1.07 5.23 -28.33
C ILE A 284 -1.70 4.58 -27.12
N ASP A 285 -0.90 4.35 -26.09
CA ASP A 285 -1.41 3.96 -24.80
C ASP A 285 -1.95 5.18 -24.06
N GLU A 286 -2.96 4.98 -23.20
CA GLU A 286 -3.68 6.06 -22.52
C GLU A 286 -4.12 7.19 -23.48
N MET A 287 -4.74 6.80 -24.61
CA MET A 287 -5.14 7.74 -25.67
C MET A 287 -5.99 8.92 -25.19
N HIS A 288 -6.63 8.82 -24.04
CA HIS A 288 -7.37 9.90 -23.41
C HIS A 288 -6.48 11.10 -23.03
N MET A 289 -5.17 10.89 -22.83
CA MET A 289 -4.21 11.97 -22.60
C MET A 289 -4.10 12.94 -23.79
N LEU A 290 -4.43 12.50 -24.99
CA LEU A 290 -4.50 13.38 -26.17
C LEU A 290 -5.59 14.45 -26.04
N MET A 291 -6.64 14.20 -25.24
CA MET A 291 -7.85 15.01 -25.12
C MET A 291 -7.86 15.90 -23.87
N GLY A 292 -6.97 15.68 -22.93
CA GLY A 292 -7.10 16.27 -21.60
C GLY A 292 -5.82 16.71 -20.92
N ALA A 293 -4.72 16.84 -21.61
CA ALA A 293 -3.45 17.28 -21.03
C ALA A 293 -3.46 18.77 -20.59
N GLY A 294 -4.54 19.23 -19.93
CA GLY A 294 -4.60 20.55 -19.37
C GLY A 294 -5.96 20.89 -18.80
N ALA A 295 -6.15 20.64 -17.52
CA ALA A 295 -7.27 21.16 -16.73
C ALA A 295 -7.20 22.69 -16.49
N ALA A 296 -6.34 23.44 -17.19
CA ALA A 296 -6.32 24.89 -17.22
C ALA A 296 -6.95 25.37 -18.54
N GLU A 297 -7.88 26.32 -18.47
CA GLU A 297 -8.51 26.97 -19.62
C GLU A 297 -7.45 27.33 -20.67
N GLY A 298 -7.49 26.67 -21.83
CA GLY A 298 -6.61 26.95 -22.96
C GLY A 298 -5.56 25.88 -23.31
N ALA A 299 -5.60 24.65 -22.75
CA ALA A 299 -4.71 23.58 -23.16
C ALA A 299 -4.99 23.12 -24.61
N ALA A 300 -3.92 23.01 -25.42
CA ALA A 300 -4.05 22.56 -26.80
C ALA A 300 -4.44 21.09 -26.84
N ASP A 301 -5.48 20.84 -27.56
CA ASP A 301 -6.03 19.54 -27.82
C ASP A 301 -5.15 18.87 -28.89
N ALA A 302 -4.21 18.01 -28.50
CA ALA A 302 -3.39 17.24 -29.44
C ALA A 302 -4.28 16.44 -30.42
N ALA A 303 -5.51 16.12 -29.98
CA ALA A 303 -6.53 15.53 -30.82
C ALA A 303 -6.89 16.41 -32.02
N ASN A 304 -6.90 17.73 -31.89
CA ASN A 304 -7.20 18.63 -33.00
C ASN A 304 -6.15 18.57 -34.11
N ILE A 305 -4.91 18.24 -33.78
CA ILE A 305 -3.82 18.06 -34.76
C ILE A 305 -3.94 16.68 -35.44
N LEU A 306 -4.38 15.65 -34.72
CA LEU A 306 -4.59 14.29 -35.26
C LEU A 306 -5.88 14.15 -36.09
N LYS A 307 -6.94 14.87 -35.75
CA LYS A 307 -8.26 14.78 -36.41
C LYS A 307 -8.21 14.88 -37.94
N PRO A 308 -7.46 15.83 -38.58
CA PRO A 308 -7.39 15.94 -40.04
C PRO A 308 -6.74 14.71 -40.69
N ALA A 309 -5.63 14.19 -40.15
CA ALA A 309 -4.93 13.01 -40.66
C ALA A 309 -5.75 11.73 -40.55
N LEU A 310 -6.43 11.53 -39.36
CA LEU A 310 -7.38 10.44 -39.17
C LEU A 310 -8.60 10.55 -40.11
N SER A 311 -9.07 11.79 -40.37
CA SER A 311 -10.22 12.02 -41.21
C SER A 311 -9.96 11.69 -42.69
N ARG A 312 -8.76 11.96 -43.17
CA ARG A 312 -8.34 11.64 -44.52
C ARG A 312 -7.85 10.18 -44.67
N GLY A 313 -7.71 9.44 -43.59
CA GLY A 313 -7.22 8.06 -43.57
C GLY A 313 -5.72 7.96 -43.89
N GLU A 314 -4.96 9.03 -43.68
CA GLU A 314 -3.54 9.13 -43.96
C GLU A 314 -2.71 8.38 -42.89
N VAL A 315 -3.24 8.27 -41.69
CA VAL A 315 -2.58 7.61 -40.56
C VAL A 315 -3.52 6.54 -39.98
N GLN A 316 -2.95 5.38 -39.62
CA GLN A 316 -3.63 4.32 -38.87
C GLN A 316 -3.16 4.35 -37.41
N VAL A 317 -4.11 4.36 -36.49
CA VAL A 317 -3.86 4.45 -35.05
C VAL A 317 -4.57 3.32 -34.32
N ILE A 318 -3.86 2.69 -33.39
CA ILE A 318 -4.43 1.81 -32.36
C ILE A 318 -4.37 2.61 -31.06
N GLY A 319 -5.51 2.85 -30.44
CA GLY A 319 -5.58 3.49 -29.11
C GLY A 319 -5.87 2.48 -28.01
N ALA A 320 -5.36 2.71 -26.81
CA ALA A 320 -5.75 1.97 -25.61
C ALA A 320 -6.20 2.94 -24.53
N THR A 321 -7.29 2.60 -23.78
CA THR A 321 -7.82 3.44 -22.69
C THR A 321 -8.78 2.62 -21.81
N THR A 322 -9.26 3.21 -20.72
CA THR A 322 -10.32 2.63 -19.90
C THR A 322 -11.71 2.96 -20.48
N LEU A 323 -12.75 2.23 -20.05
CA LEU A 323 -14.11 2.46 -20.51
C LEU A 323 -14.63 3.86 -20.10
N ASP A 324 -14.33 4.26 -18.87
CA ASP A 324 -14.77 5.56 -18.34
C ASP A 324 -14.10 6.72 -19.08
N GLU A 325 -12.80 6.62 -19.33
CA GLU A 325 -12.05 7.64 -20.08
C GLU A 325 -12.48 7.67 -21.56
N TYR A 326 -12.80 6.52 -22.13
CA TYR A 326 -13.34 6.46 -23.50
C TYR A 326 -14.67 7.20 -23.61
N ARG A 327 -15.62 6.94 -22.70
CA ARG A 327 -16.92 7.63 -22.65
C ARG A 327 -16.76 9.12 -22.38
N LYS A 328 -15.88 9.48 -21.45
CA LYS A 328 -15.69 10.87 -21.02
C LYS A 328 -15.05 11.73 -22.10
N ASN A 329 -14.08 11.18 -22.83
CA ASN A 329 -13.18 11.95 -23.71
C ASN A 329 -13.39 11.65 -25.21
N ILE A 330 -13.67 10.41 -25.60
CA ILE A 330 -13.74 10.03 -27.03
C ILE A 330 -15.18 10.04 -27.54
N GLU A 331 -16.14 9.46 -26.83
CA GLU A 331 -17.56 9.41 -27.27
C GLU A 331 -18.20 10.80 -27.31
N LYS A 332 -17.73 11.76 -26.52
CA LYS A 332 -18.22 13.14 -26.55
C LYS A 332 -17.76 13.90 -27.78
N ASP A 333 -16.69 13.45 -28.45
CA ASP A 333 -16.17 14.06 -29.67
C ASP A 333 -16.65 13.29 -30.91
N ALA A 334 -17.69 13.75 -31.56
CA ALA A 334 -18.32 13.11 -32.72
C ALA A 334 -17.35 12.89 -33.90
N ALA A 335 -16.24 13.61 -33.99
CA ALA A 335 -15.24 13.44 -35.03
C ALA A 335 -14.33 12.24 -34.74
N LEU A 336 -13.97 12.00 -33.49
CA LEU A 336 -13.16 10.84 -33.05
C LEU A 336 -14.00 9.57 -32.94
N GLU A 337 -15.22 9.64 -32.38
CA GLU A 337 -16.15 8.51 -32.28
C GLU A 337 -16.40 7.84 -33.64
N ARG A 338 -16.54 8.64 -34.70
CA ARG A 338 -16.72 8.13 -36.06
C ARG A 338 -15.48 7.50 -36.67
N ARG A 339 -14.30 7.65 -36.05
CA ARG A 339 -13.00 7.15 -36.59
C ARG A 339 -12.46 5.97 -35.83
N PHE A 340 -12.74 5.90 -34.52
CA PHE A 340 -12.33 4.78 -33.69
C PHE A 340 -13.42 3.72 -33.60
N GLN A 341 -13.00 2.46 -33.60
CA GLN A 341 -13.88 1.31 -33.40
C GLN A 341 -13.51 0.63 -32.08
N PRO A 342 -14.43 0.59 -31.09
CA PRO A 342 -14.14 -0.02 -29.81
C PRO A 342 -13.93 -1.54 -29.94
N VAL A 343 -12.92 -2.03 -29.22
CA VAL A 343 -12.61 -3.44 -29.00
C VAL A 343 -12.50 -3.63 -27.49
N GLN A 344 -13.42 -4.37 -26.92
CA GLN A 344 -13.39 -4.66 -25.49
C GLN A 344 -12.32 -5.69 -25.18
N VAL A 345 -11.46 -5.38 -24.20
CA VAL A 345 -10.44 -6.26 -23.65
C VAL A 345 -10.83 -6.53 -22.20
N GLY A 346 -11.42 -7.68 -21.95
CA GLY A 346 -11.85 -8.08 -20.61
C GLY A 346 -10.72 -8.69 -19.78
N GLU A 347 -10.98 -8.90 -18.49
CA GLU A 347 -10.12 -9.66 -17.60
C GLU A 347 -9.98 -11.11 -18.13
N PRO A 348 -8.77 -11.68 -18.21
CA PRO A 348 -8.59 -13.07 -18.62
C PRO A 348 -9.18 -14.02 -17.58
N SER A 349 -9.50 -15.25 -17.98
CA SER A 349 -9.88 -16.30 -17.03
C SER A 349 -8.70 -16.65 -16.10
N ALA A 350 -8.99 -17.27 -14.97
CA ALA A 350 -7.93 -17.73 -14.07
C ALA A 350 -7.00 -18.73 -14.77
N GLU A 351 -7.55 -19.58 -15.63
CA GLU A 351 -6.79 -20.56 -16.42
C GLU A 351 -5.85 -19.85 -17.42
N ASP A 352 -6.37 -18.88 -18.19
CA ASP A 352 -5.54 -18.08 -19.10
C ASP A 352 -4.45 -17.30 -18.35
N ALA A 353 -4.75 -16.79 -17.16
CA ALA A 353 -3.79 -16.08 -16.33
C ALA A 353 -2.65 -16.99 -15.85
N VAL A 354 -2.92 -18.23 -15.47
CA VAL A 354 -1.90 -19.24 -15.15
C VAL A 354 -0.99 -19.48 -16.36
N GLU A 355 -1.55 -19.64 -17.54
CA GLU A 355 -0.75 -19.85 -18.76
C GLU A 355 0.08 -18.60 -19.11
N ILE A 356 -0.45 -17.40 -18.91
CA ILE A 356 0.31 -16.14 -19.09
C ILE A 356 1.51 -16.10 -18.13
N LEU A 357 1.30 -16.39 -16.85
CA LEU A 357 2.38 -16.40 -15.87
C LEU A 357 3.43 -17.48 -16.16
N LYS A 358 3.00 -18.67 -16.63
CA LYS A 358 3.92 -19.72 -17.10
C LYS A 358 4.77 -19.24 -18.28
N GLY A 359 4.19 -18.48 -19.21
CA GLY A 359 4.92 -17.89 -20.34
C GLY A 359 5.92 -16.81 -19.92
N LEU A 360 5.68 -16.12 -18.78
CA LEU A 360 6.56 -15.09 -18.25
C LEU A 360 7.64 -15.65 -17.30
N ARG A 361 7.47 -16.86 -16.79
CA ARG A 361 8.31 -17.52 -15.78
C ARG A 361 9.80 -17.35 -16.04
N ASP A 362 10.28 -17.74 -17.22
CA ASP A 362 11.71 -17.78 -17.52
C ASP A 362 12.36 -16.40 -17.38
N LYS A 363 11.63 -15.32 -17.72
CA LYS A 363 12.11 -13.94 -17.58
C LYS A 363 12.21 -13.52 -16.12
N TYR A 364 11.21 -13.87 -15.30
CA TYR A 364 11.22 -13.59 -13.87
C TYR A 364 12.27 -14.43 -13.13
N GLU A 365 12.41 -15.72 -13.48
CA GLU A 365 13.48 -16.58 -12.95
C GLU A 365 14.87 -16.05 -13.30
N ALA A 366 15.08 -15.58 -14.52
CA ALA A 366 16.34 -14.97 -14.93
C ALA A 366 16.64 -13.64 -14.19
N HIS A 367 15.62 -12.82 -13.96
CA HIS A 367 15.75 -11.54 -13.27
C HIS A 367 16.04 -11.71 -11.78
N HIS A 368 15.25 -12.52 -11.10
CA HIS A 368 15.38 -12.73 -9.65
C HIS A 368 16.39 -13.80 -9.27
N ARG A 369 16.78 -14.68 -10.21
CA ARG A 369 17.65 -15.84 -9.99
C ARG A 369 17.04 -16.83 -8.97
N ILE A 370 15.72 -17.00 -9.01
CA ILE A 370 14.94 -17.85 -8.13
C ILE A 370 14.05 -18.73 -8.99
N LYS A 371 13.81 -19.99 -8.60
CA LYS A 371 12.89 -20.87 -9.29
C LYS A 371 11.44 -20.59 -8.93
N ILE A 372 10.57 -20.65 -9.93
CA ILE A 372 9.13 -20.44 -9.80
C ILE A 372 8.40 -21.73 -10.20
N PRO A 373 8.04 -22.59 -9.25
CA PRO A 373 7.30 -23.81 -9.53
C PRO A 373 5.85 -23.50 -9.95
N ASP A 374 5.19 -24.48 -10.59
CA ASP A 374 3.82 -24.32 -11.09
C ASP A 374 2.83 -24.06 -9.96
N GLU A 375 3.05 -24.68 -8.80
CA GLU A 375 2.23 -24.49 -7.59
C GLU A 375 2.22 -23.03 -7.12
N ALA A 376 3.36 -22.35 -7.19
CA ALA A 376 3.45 -20.92 -6.83
C ALA A 376 2.69 -20.04 -7.83
N ILE A 377 2.71 -20.37 -9.13
CA ILE A 377 1.95 -19.65 -10.16
C ILE A 377 0.45 -19.83 -9.94
N GLU A 378 0.00 -21.06 -9.72
CA GLU A 378 -1.41 -21.36 -9.45
C GLU A 378 -1.88 -20.71 -8.17
N ALA A 379 -1.06 -20.71 -7.11
CA ALA A 379 -1.33 -20.00 -5.87
C ALA A 379 -1.42 -18.49 -6.08
N ALA A 380 -0.50 -17.89 -6.84
CA ALA A 380 -0.52 -16.46 -7.14
C ALA A 380 -1.82 -16.02 -7.82
N VAL A 381 -2.28 -16.80 -8.82
CA VAL A 381 -3.56 -16.52 -9.50
C VAL A 381 -4.74 -16.76 -8.58
N LYS A 382 -4.84 -17.92 -7.94
CA LYS A 382 -5.97 -18.32 -7.10
C LYS A 382 -6.15 -17.39 -5.91
N LEU A 383 -5.05 -17.06 -5.20
CA LEU A 383 -5.10 -16.20 -4.03
C LEU A 383 -5.32 -14.73 -4.41
N SER A 384 -4.72 -14.24 -5.51
CA SER A 384 -4.97 -12.87 -5.96
C SER A 384 -6.41 -12.65 -6.42
N VAL A 385 -7.03 -13.64 -7.10
CA VAL A 385 -8.46 -13.59 -7.47
C VAL A 385 -9.34 -13.52 -6.23
N ARG A 386 -9.01 -14.28 -5.20
CA ARG A 386 -9.81 -14.39 -3.98
C ARG A 386 -9.65 -13.20 -3.04
N TYR A 387 -8.44 -12.64 -2.91
CA TYR A 387 -8.11 -11.69 -1.87
C TYR A 387 -7.80 -10.28 -2.37
N VAL A 388 -7.38 -10.11 -3.64
CA VAL A 388 -7.07 -8.79 -4.23
C VAL A 388 -8.22 -8.35 -5.12
N THR A 389 -9.18 -7.57 -4.56
CA THR A 389 -10.43 -7.18 -5.24
C THR A 389 -10.33 -5.88 -6.02
N GLY A 390 -9.34 -5.02 -5.73
CA GLY A 390 -9.18 -3.70 -6.36
C GLY A 390 -8.34 -3.68 -7.64
N ARG A 391 -7.88 -4.84 -8.13
CA ARG A 391 -7.02 -4.98 -9.31
C ARG A 391 -7.48 -6.15 -10.17
N TYR A 392 -7.06 -6.17 -11.45
CA TYR A 392 -7.48 -7.18 -12.43
C TYR A 392 -6.36 -8.13 -12.82
N LEU A 393 -6.73 -9.34 -13.25
CA LEU A 393 -5.80 -10.27 -13.89
C LEU A 393 -5.39 -9.76 -15.28
N PRO A 394 -4.16 -10.08 -15.76
CA PRO A 394 -3.12 -10.86 -15.09
C PRO A 394 -2.24 -10.02 -14.14
N ASP A 395 -2.34 -8.70 -14.19
CA ASP A 395 -1.45 -7.74 -13.53
C ASP A 395 -1.30 -8.00 -12.04
N LYS A 396 -2.44 -8.16 -11.30
CA LYS A 396 -2.40 -8.45 -9.86
C LYS A 396 -1.66 -9.74 -9.50
N ALA A 397 -1.72 -10.76 -10.35
CA ALA A 397 -1.04 -12.02 -10.11
C ALA A 397 0.46 -11.92 -10.47
N ILE A 398 0.80 -11.15 -11.49
CA ILE A 398 2.17 -10.84 -11.86
C ILE A 398 2.85 -10.04 -10.74
N ASP A 399 2.22 -8.99 -10.25
CA ASP A 399 2.75 -8.17 -9.15
C ASP A 399 2.99 -8.98 -7.88
N VAL A 400 2.05 -9.86 -7.51
CA VAL A 400 2.20 -10.76 -6.35
C VAL A 400 3.39 -11.69 -6.53
N LEU A 401 3.55 -12.27 -7.72
CA LEU A 401 4.65 -13.18 -8.03
C LEU A 401 5.99 -12.45 -8.01
N ASP A 402 6.07 -11.25 -8.60
CA ASP A 402 7.28 -10.42 -8.62
C ASP A 402 7.73 -10.03 -7.22
N GLU A 403 6.79 -9.60 -6.37
CA GLU A 403 7.08 -9.25 -4.97
C GLU A 403 7.48 -10.47 -4.15
N ALA A 404 6.85 -11.63 -4.35
CA ALA A 404 7.23 -12.87 -3.69
C ALA A 404 8.67 -13.30 -4.08
N CYS A 405 9.02 -13.22 -5.35
CA CYS A 405 10.37 -13.47 -5.82
C CYS A 405 11.38 -12.50 -5.17
N SER A 406 11.05 -11.22 -5.12
CA SER A 406 11.88 -10.20 -4.47
C SER A 406 12.09 -10.48 -2.99
N ARG A 407 11.03 -10.89 -2.28
CA ARG A 407 11.08 -11.24 -0.86
C ARG A 407 11.96 -12.46 -0.59
N VAL A 408 11.78 -13.54 -1.36
CA VAL A 408 12.60 -14.74 -1.24
C VAL A 408 14.07 -14.42 -1.53
N ARG A 409 14.35 -13.59 -2.55
CA ARG A 409 15.71 -13.12 -2.83
C ARG A 409 16.31 -12.33 -1.68
N LEU A 410 15.56 -11.41 -1.08
CA LEU A 410 16.04 -10.64 0.07
C LEU A 410 16.29 -11.53 1.28
N SER A 411 15.42 -12.50 1.57
CA SER A 411 15.63 -13.45 2.67
C SER A 411 16.89 -14.31 2.45
N THR A 412 17.16 -14.71 1.21
CA THR A 412 18.36 -15.45 0.84
C THR A 412 19.64 -14.61 0.94
N LEU A 413 19.56 -13.29 0.68
CA LEU A 413 20.69 -12.36 0.78
C LEU A 413 20.93 -11.82 2.18
N THR A 414 19.94 -11.88 3.08
CA THR A 414 20.07 -11.41 4.45
C THR A 414 20.90 -12.39 5.27
N ALA A 415 21.97 -11.91 5.88
CA ALA A 415 22.82 -12.74 6.73
C ALA A 415 22.02 -13.32 7.92
N PRO A 416 22.17 -14.61 8.24
CA PRO A 416 21.49 -15.22 9.39
C PRO A 416 21.74 -14.44 10.69
N PRO A 417 20.78 -14.38 11.61
CA PRO A 417 20.93 -13.68 12.89
C PRO A 417 22.16 -14.11 13.69
N ASP A 418 22.53 -15.38 13.57
CA ASP A 418 23.70 -15.98 14.24
C ASP A 418 25.02 -15.29 13.84
N LEU A 419 25.17 -14.83 12.59
CA LEU A 419 26.37 -14.12 12.16
C LEU A 419 26.47 -12.75 12.84
N LYS A 420 25.38 -12.05 13.01
CA LYS A 420 25.34 -10.77 13.71
C LYS A 420 25.63 -10.95 15.20
N GLN A 421 25.07 -11.99 15.82
CA GLN A 421 25.35 -12.31 17.23
C GLN A 421 26.84 -12.60 17.46
N LEU A 422 27.47 -13.38 16.59
CA LEU A 422 28.92 -13.65 16.66
C LEU A 422 29.73 -12.37 16.44
N GLU A 423 29.31 -11.45 15.55
CA GLU A 423 30.00 -10.16 15.39
C GLU A 423 29.87 -9.28 16.63
N ASP A 424 28.70 -9.23 17.27
CA ASP A 424 28.46 -8.49 18.51
C ASP A 424 29.24 -9.11 19.68
N GLU A 425 29.33 -10.44 19.78
CA GLU A 425 30.14 -11.12 20.76
C GLU A 425 31.63 -10.86 20.59
N ILE A 426 32.15 -10.86 19.37
CA ILE A 426 33.54 -10.53 19.06
C ILE A 426 33.83 -9.08 19.49
N ALA A 427 32.94 -8.14 19.21
CA ALA A 427 33.06 -6.75 19.62
C ALA A 427 33.11 -6.61 21.16
N ALA A 428 32.25 -7.36 21.86
CA ALA A 428 32.23 -7.38 23.33
C ALA A 428 33.52 -7.95 23.94
N VAL A 429 34.09 -9.04 23.38
CA VAL A 429 35.36 -9.64 23.83
C VAL A 429 36.52 -8.70 23.50
N ALA A 430 36.53 -8.04 22.34
CA ALA A 430 37.54 -7.06 21.96
C ALA A 430 37.57 -5.86 22.93
N ALA A 431 36.40 -5.34 23.32
CA ALA A 431 36.29 -4.26 24.30
C ALA A 431 36.83 -4.68 25.68
N LYS A 432 36.48 -5.89 26.16
CA LYS A 432 37.03 -6.43 27.43
C LYS A 432 38.54 -6.65 27.38
N LYS A 433 39.05 -7.08 26.23
CA LYS A 433 40.52 -7.21 26.02
C LYS A 433 41.24 -5.86 26.13
N GLU A 434 40.70 -4.81 25.53
CA GLU A 434 41.25 -3.45 25.61
C GLU A 434 41.24 -2.92 27.06
N GLU A 435 40.16 -3.22 27.79
CA GLU A 435 40.04 -2.84 29.19
C GLU A 435 41.08 -3.58 30.08
N ALA A 436 41.27 -4.86 29.87
CA ALA A 436 42.28 -5.68 30.54
C ALA A 436 43.70 -5.19 30.23
N VAL A 437 44.00 -4.79 28.99
CA VAL A 437 45.29 -4.19 28.61
C VAL A 437 45.51 -2.84 29.30
N LYS A 438 44.48 -1.97 29.38
CA LYS A 438 44.54 -0.68 30.10
C LYS A 438 44.74 -0.89 31.61
N GLY A 439 44.14 -1.98 32.14
CA GLY A 439 44.33 -2.38 33.57
C GLY A 439 45.63 -3.13 33.89
N GLN A 440 46.52 -3.31 32.89
CA GLN A 440 47.80 -4.09 33.02
C GLN A 440 47.61 -5.56 33.42
N ASP A 441 46.43 -6.13 33.23
CA ASP A 441 46.14 -7.56 33.44
C ASP A 441 46.44 -8.35 32.16
N TYR A 442 47.73 -8.60 31.93
CA TYR A 442 48.20 -9.24 30.72
C TYR A 442 47.78 -10.73 30.60
N GLU A 443 47.53 -11.39 31.74
CA GLU A 443 47.09 -12.79 31.72
C GLU A 443 45.65 -12.94 31.22
N ASN A 444 44.76 -12.06 31.69
CA ASN A 444 43.37 -12.01 31.18
C ASN A 444 43.31 -11.50 29.73
N ALA A 445 44.14 -10.52 29.37
CA ALA A 445 44.25 -10.03 28.01
C ALA A 445 44.70 -11.13 27.03
N ALA A 446 45.59 -12.04 27.45
CA ALA A 446 46.00 -13.18 26.61
C ALA A 446 44.87 -14.19 26.43
N LYS A 447 44.10 -14.51 27.48
CA LYS A 447 42.92 -15.41 27.39
C LYS A 447 41.83 -14.83 26.47
N LEU A 448 41.52 -13.53 26.63
CA LEU A 448 40.53 -12.85 25.80
C LEU A 448 40.98 -12.72 24.34
N ARG A 449 42.27 -12.62 24.05
CA ARG A 449 42.81 -12.64 22.68
C ARG A 449 42.61 -14.00 22.03
N ASP A 450 42.84 -15.09 22.75
CA ASP A 450 42.66 -16.44 22.24
C ASP A 450 41.16 -16.76 22.03
N GLU A 451 40.30 -16.24 22.90
CA GLU A 451 38.84 -16.31 22.72
C GLU A 451 38.37 -15.49 21.52
N GLU A 452 38.85 -14.26 21.33
CA GLU A 452 38.58 -13.42 20.17
C GLU A 452 38.96 -14.13 18.86
N LYS A 453 40.17 -14.74 18.85
CA LYS A 453 40.67 -15.49 17.70
C LYS A 453 39.80 -16.68 17.36
N SER A 454 39.39 -17.47 18.35
CA SER A 454 38.50 -18.63 18.17
C SER A 454 37.13 -18.23 17.62
N LYS A 455 36.55 -17.13 18.14
CA LYS A 455 35.26 -16.60 17.65
C LYS A 455 35.37 -16.02 16.24
N ARG A 456 36.50 -15.40 15.88
CA ARG A 456 36.74 -14.94 14.49
C ARG A 456 36.86 -16.11 13.51
N GLU A 457 37.56 -17.18 13.88
CA GLU A 457 37.67 -18.38 13.06
C GLU A 457 36.29 -19.05 12.88
N ALA A 458 35.46 -19.08 13.94
CA ALA A 458 34.07 -19.56 13.86
C ALA A 458 33.19 -18.68 12.95
N LEU A 459 33.36 -17.35 13.03
CA LEU A 459 32.65 -16.41 12.16
C LEU A 459 33.02 -16.60 10.68
N GLU A 460 34.32 -16.75 10.39
CA GLU A 460 34.76 -16.97 8.99
C GLU A 460 34.30 -18.33 8.46
N ALA A 461 34.31 -19.38 9.26
CA ALA A 461 33.81 -20.69 8.90
C ALA A 461 32.29 -20.60 8.58
N ARG A 462 31.52 -19.90 9.42
CA ARG A 462 30.08 -19.73 9.23
C ARG A 462 29.76 -18.85 8.03
N LYS A 463 30.53 -17.77 7.79
CA LYS A 463 30.42 -16.94 6.57
C LYS A 463 30.70 -17.78 5.31
N LYS A 464 31.67 -18.68 5.36
CA LYS A 464 32.00 -19.56 4.23
C LYS A 464 30.90 -20.61 3.99
N GLU A 465 30.39 -21.23 5.04
CA GLU A 465 29.25 -22.14 4.94
C GLU A 465 28.03 -21.44 4.34
N TRP A 466 27.73 -20.22 4.79
CA TRP A 466 26.63 -19.44 4.26
C TRP A 466 26.83 -19.07 2.80
N ALA A 467 28.02 -18.64 2.39
CA ALA A 467 28.37 -18.35 1.00
C ALA A 467 28.26 -19.61 0.10
N ASP A 468 28.70 -20.77 0.60
CA ASP A 468 28.55 -22.06 -0.10
C ASP A 468 27.08 -22.51 -0.20
N GLN A 469 26.25 -22.23 0.81
CA GLN A 469 24.82 -22.46 0.79
C GLN A 469 24.11 -21.53 -0.19
N GLN A 470 24.46 -20.23 -0.24
CA GLN A 470 23.96 -19.28 -1.23
C GLN A 470 24.25 -19.70 -2.67
N THR A 471 25.43 -20.31 -2.91
CA THR A 471 25.80 -20.74 -4.27
C THR A 471 25.06 -22.01 -4.70
N LYS A 472 24.60 -22.82 -3.74
CA LYS A 472 23.93 -24.11 -3.98
C LYS A 472 22.41 -24.05 -3.92
N SER A 473 21.81 -23.15 -3.15
CA SER A 473 20.37 -23.02 -3.04
C SER A 473 19.87 -21.89 -3.95
N HIS A 474 19.43 -22.26 -5.14
CA HIS A 474 18.48 -21.41 -5.85
C HIS A 474 17.17 -21.51 -5.05
N GLY A 475 16.84 -20.49 -4.27
CA GLY A 475 15.57 -20.45 -3.55
C GLY A 475 14.42 -20.68 -4.54
N ALA A 476 13.40 -21.41 -4.12
CA ALA A 476 12.16 -21.53 -4.87
C ALA A 476 11.07 -20.76 -4.17
N VAL A 477 10.21 -20.10 -4.93
CA VAL A 477 9.02 -19.43 -4.38
C VAL A 477 8.01 -20.49 -3.95
N THR A 478 7.51 -20.38 -2.73
CA THR A 478 6.51 -21.30 -2.18
C THR A 478 5.12 -20.65 -2.18
N GLU A 479 4.08 -21.47 -1.98
CA GLU A 479 2.71 -20.97 -1.75
C GLU A 479 2.64 -20.06 -0.51
N ASP A 480 3.43 -20.34 0.53
CA ASP A 480 3.50 -19.53 1.74
C ASP A 480 4.11 -18.16 1.48
N ASP A 481 5.10 -18.05 0.59
CA ASP A 481 5.66 -16.74 0.19
C ASP A 481 4.62 -15.90 -0.53
N ILE A 482 3.85 -16.49 -1.44
CA ILE A 482 2.73 -15.86 -2.13
C ILE A 482 1.66 -15.40 -1.11
N ALA A 483 1.27 -16.30 -0.20
CA ALA A 483 0.32 -16.01 0.85
C ALA A 483 0.78 -14.87 1.77
N ALA A 484 2.08 -14.80 2.07
CA ALA A 484 2.65 -13.75 2.91
C ALA A 484 2.65 -12.37 2.22
N VAL A 485 2.86 -12.31 0.90
CA VAL A 485 2.74 -11.06 0.13
C VAL A 485 1.29 -10.57 0.14
N ILE A 486 0.35 -11.46 -0.16
CA ILE A 486 -1.08 -11.11 -0.17
C ILE A 486 -1.55 -10.69 1.22
N SER A 487 -1.04 -11.34 2.27
CA SER A 487 -1.29 -10.92 3.66
C SER A 487 -0.80 -9.51 3.93
N GLY A 488 0.38 -9.16 3.43
CA GLY A 488 0.93 -7.80 3.54
C GLY A 488 0.08 -6.75 2.82
N TRP A 489 -0.49 -7.08 1.66
CA TRP A 489 -1.32 -6.16 0.88
C TRP A 489 -2.72 -5.98 1.46
N THR A 490 -3.32 -7.08 1.92
CA THR A 490 -4.74 -7.11 2.32
C THR A 490 -4.95 -6.98 3.82
N GLY A 491 -3.90 -7.16 4.62
CA GLY A 491 -3.99 -7.26 6.08
C GLY A 491 -4.61 -8.57 6.58
N VAL A 492 -4.91 -9.51 5.68
CA VAL A 492 -5.51 -10.81 6.02
C VAL A 492 -4.40 -11.83 6.23
N PRO A 493 -4.36 -12.58 7.34
CA PRO A 493 -3.34 -13.60 7.57
C PRO A 493 -3.57 -14.83 6.70
N VAL A 494 -3.30 -14.69 5.38
CA VAL A 494 -3.53 -15.76 4.37
C VAL A 494 -2.64 -16.98 4.62
N ALA A 495 -1.41 -16.78 5.09
CA ALA A 495 -0.46 -17.85 5.39
C ALA A 495 -0.88 -18.78 6.54
N GLN A 496 -1.81 -18.37 7.39
CA GLN A 496 -2.32 -19.18 8.51
C GLN A 496 -3.58 -19.99 8.14
N LEU A 497 -4.03 -19.96 6.87
CA LEU A 497 -5.34 -20.46 6.45
C LEU A 497 -5.32 -21.91 5.96
N THR A 498 -4.18 -22.59 5.87
CA THR A 498 -4.13 -23.89 5.17
C THR A 498 -4.34 -25.12 6.04
N GLU A 499 -3.82 -25.20 7.27
CA GLU A 499 -4.06 -26.36 8.15
C GLU A 499 -4.62 -26.00 9.54
N ASP A 500 -4.22 -24.84 10.10
CA ASP A 500 -4.64 -24.38 11.42
C ASP A 500 -6.07 -23.78 11.43
N GLU A 501 -6.58 -23.33 10.28
CA GLU A 501 -7.90 -22.66 10.22
C GLU A 501 -9.03 -23.66 10.53
N GLY A 502 -8.93 -24.89 10.06
CA GLY A 502 -9.91 -25.93 10.38
C GLY A 502 -10.02 -26.19 11.88
N GLN A 503 -8.90 -26.25 12.58
CA GLN A 503 -8.88 -26.41 14.04
C GLN A 503 -9.34 -25.15 14.76
N ARG A 504 -8.94 -23.96 14.32
CA ARG A 504 -9.41 -22.67 14.87
C ARG A 504 -10.93 -22.53 14.74
N LEU A 505 -11.50 -22.90 13.61
CA LEU A 505 -12.94 -22.85 13.37
C LEU A 505 -13.70 -23.89 14.22
N LEU A 506 -13.10 -25.04 14.50
CA LEU A 506 -13.66 -26.01 15.44
C LEU A 506 -13.71 -25.46 16.86
N HIS A 507 -12.68 -24.72 17.29
CA HIS A 507 -12.58 -24.10 18.62
C HIS A 507 -13.08 -22.63 18.65
N LEU A 508 -13.78 -22.17 17.62
CA LEU A 508 -14.27 -20.79 17.54
C LEU A 508 -15.20 -20.45 18.71
N GLU A 509 -16.05 -21.40 19.11
CA GLU A 509 -16.97 -21.24 20.25
C GLU A 509 -16.19 -20.98 21.55
N ASP A 510 -15.15 -21.78 21.83
CA ASP A 510 -14.30 -21.63 23.00
C ASP A 510 -13.58 -20.27 23.01
N THR A 511 -13.13 -19.85 21.82
CA THR A 511 -12.43 -18.56 21.66
C THR A 511 -13.37 -17.38 21.91
N LEU A 512 -14.60 -17.43 21.41
CA LEU A 512 -15.60 -16.40 21.63
C LEU A 512 -16.04 -16.36 23.10
N HIS A 513 -16.18 -17.52 23.75
CA HIS A 513 -16.55 -17.60 25.17
C HIS A 513 -15.48 -17.06 26.13
N LYS A 514 -14.21 -16.93 25.72
CA LYS A 514 -13.19 -16.23 26.53
C LYS A 514 -13.51 -14.75 26.76
N ARG A 515 -14.20 -14.11 25.83
CA ARG A 515 -14.58 -12.69 25.91
C ARG A 515 -16.07 -12.49 26.20
N VAL A 516 -16.92 -13.34 25.62
CA VAL A 516 -18.38 -13.21 25.71
C VAL A 516 -18.88 -14.21 26.76
N ILE A 517 -19.25 -13.66 27.90
CA ILE A 517 -19.80 -14.44 29.03
C ILE A 517 -21.30 -14.67 28.78
N SER A 518 -21.78 -15.88 29.06
CA SER A 518 -23.12 -16.28 28.67
C SER A 518 -23.36 -16.31 27.15
N GLN A 519 -24.60 -16.18 26.71
CA GLN A 519 -25.03 -16.07 25.31
C GLN A 519 -24.64 -17.29 24.43
N SER A 520 -24.67 -18.50 25.00
CA SER A 520 -24.21 -19.73 24.31
C SER A 520 -24.97 -19.99 23.00
N GLU A 521 -26.29 -19.70 22.94
CA GLU A 521 -27.04 -19.82 21.68
C GLU A 521 -26.49 -18.89 20.61
N ALA A 522 -26.18 -17.63 20.98
CA ALA A 522 -25.65 -16.64 20.05
C ALA A 522 -24.27 -17.06 19.50
N VAL A 523 -23.37 -17.48 20.40
CA VAL A 523 -22.04 -17.93 20.03
C VAL A 523 -22.10 -19.17 19.14
N THR A 524 -22.92 -20.16 19.48
CA THR A 524 -23.12 -21.39 18.69
C THR A 524 -23.70 -21.10 17.31
N ALA A 525 -24.73 -20.24 17.21
CA ALA A 525 -25.37 -19.89 15.95
C ALA A 525 -24.39 -19.19 15.00
N VAL A 526 -23.68 -18.19 15.50
CA VAL A 526 -22.65 -17.48 14.73
C VAL A 526 -21.55 -18.44 14.26
N SER A 527 -21.03 -19.26 15.16
CA SER A 527 -19.96 -20.22 14.84
C SER A 527 -20.37 -21.24 13.79
N LYS A 528 -21.61 -21.79 13.88
CA LYS A 528 -22.16 -22.71 12.88
C LYS A 528 -22.29 -22.05 11.50
N ALA A 529 -22.80 -20.82 11.42
CA ALA A 529 -22.95 -20.09 10.17
C ALA A 529 -21.61 -19.82 9.50
N ILE A 530 -20.60 -19.41 10.28
CA ILE A 530 -19.26 -19.18 9.78
C ILE A 530 -18.61 -20.47 9.28
N ARG A 531 -18.71 -21.57 10.03
CA ARG A 531 -18.22 -22.87 9.58
C ARG A 531 -18.84 -23.28 8.25
N ARG A 532 -20.18 -23.14 8.06
CA ARG A 532 -20.86 -23.41 6.78
C ARG A 532 -20.28 -22.58 5.64
N SER A 533 -20.06 -21.31 5.89
CA SER A 533 -19.52 -20.37 4.90
C SER A 533 -18.11 -20.76 4.45
N ARG A 534 -17.25 -21.18 5.40
CA ARG A 534 -15.86 -21.53 5.11
C ARG A 534 -15.67 -22.87 4.41
N VAL A 535 -16.54 -23.83 4.64
CA VAL A 535 -16.54 -25.13 3.95
C VAL A 535 -17.02 -25.01 2.49
N GLY A 536 -17.46 -23.82 2.05
CA GLY A 536 -17.89 -23.59 0.67
C GLY A 536 -19.33 -23.98 0.37
N LEU A 537 -20.14 -24.29 1.38
CA LEU A 537 -21.57 -24.64 1.22
C LEU A 537 -22.47 -23.39 1.08
N ARG A 538 -21.89 -22.22 0.86
CA ARG A 538 -22.58 -20.94 0.75
C ARG A 538 -22.59 -20.45 -0.70
N ASP A 539 -23.56 -19.61 -1.06
CA ASP A 539 -23.55 -18.84 -2.30
C ASP A 539 -22.35 -17.86 -2.31
N PRO A 540 -21.42 -17.98 -3.28
CA PRO A 540 -20.22 -17.14 -3.35
C PRO A 540 -20.52 -15.66 -3.57
N LYS A 541 -21.76 -15.30 -3.94
CA LYS A 541 -22.17 -13.91 -4.14
C LYS A 541 -22.51 -13.18 -2.84
N ARG A 542 -22.80 -13.87 -1.75
CA ARG A 542 -23.27 -13.27 -0.48
C ARG A 542 -22.13 -12.97 0.52
N PRO A 543 -22.33 -12.08 1.51
CA PRO A 543 -21.39 -11.86 2.63
C PRO A 543 -21.05 -13.13 3.41
N ILE A 544 -19.92 -13.25 4.14
CA ILE A 544 -19.52 -14.44 4.92
C ILE A 544 -20.62 -14.91 5.87
N GLY A 545 -21.35 -13.99 6.46
CA GLY A 545 -22.49 -14.22 7.30
C GLY A 545 -23.27 -12.94 7.53
N SER A 546 -24.56 -13.06 7.74
CA SER A 546 -25.44 -11.95 8.03
C SER A 546 -26.30 -12.26 9.25
N PHE A 547 -26.19 -11.46 10.31
CA PHE A 547 -26.81 -11.71 11.60
C PHE A 547 -27.60 -10.51 12.08
N LEU A 548 -28.76 -10.78 12.70
CA LEU A 548 -29.54 -9.79 13.41
C LEU A 548 -29.55 -10.13 14.92
N PHE A 549 -28.95 -9.29 15.72
CA PHE A 549 -28.87 -9.44 17.17
C PHE A 549 -29.96 -8.65 17.86
N LEU A 550 -30.89 -9.34 18.49
CA LEU A 550 -32.04 -8.76 19.21
C LEU A 550 -31.81 -8.83 20.74
N GLY A 551 -32.18 -7.79 21.44
CA GLY A 551 -32.13 -7.82 22.91
C GLY A 551 -31.89 -6.44 23.54
N PRO A 552 -31.97 -6.33 24.86
CA PRO A 552 -31.75 -5.08 25.58
C PRO A 552 -30.32 -4.57 25.45
N THR A 553 -30.08 -3.33 25.87
CA THR A 553 -28.73 -2.76 25.90
C THR A 553 -27.87 -3.45 26.96
N GLY A 554 -26.57 -3.54 26.76
CA GLY A 554 -25.63 -4.04 27.75
C GLY A 554 -25.57 -5.55 27.94
N VAL A 555 -26.14 -6.37 27.02
CA VAL A 555 -26.13 -7.85 27.08
C VAL A 555 -24.98 -8.50 26.32
N GLY A 556 -24.12 -7.70 25.65
CA GLY A 556 -22.93 -8.21 24.97
C GLY A 556 -23.00 -8.23 23.44
N LYS A 557 -24.02 -7.67 22.77
CA LYS A 557 -24.15 -7.64 21.29
C LYS A 557 -22.90 -7.08 20.58
N THR A 558 -22.46 -5.91 20.99
CA THR A 558 -21.27 -5.25 20.41
C THR A 558 -19.98 -5.97 20.81
N GLU A 559 -19.91 -6.57 22.02
CA GLU A 559 -18.74 -7.31 22.46
C GLU A 559 -18.55 -8.62 21.66
N LEU A 560 -19.66 -9.31 21.35
CA LEU A 560 -19.61 -10.48 20.46
C LEU A 560 -19.10 -10.09 19.05
N SER A 561 -19.54 -8.92 18.53
CA SER A 561 -19.05 -8.41 17.23
C SER A 561 -17.55 -8.13 17.23
N LYS A 562 -17.02 -7.57 18.33
CA LYS A 562 -15.58 -7.34 18.50
C LYS A 562 -14.79 -8.64 18.67
N ALA A 563 -15.28 -9.54 19.50
CA ALA A 563 -14.66 -10.85 19.68
C ALA A 563 -14.63 -11.65 18.36
N LEU A 564 -15.67 -11.50 17.54
CA LEU A 564 -15.74 -12.12 16.23
C LEU A 564 -14.73 -11.51 15.24
N ALA A 565 -14.56 -10.18 15.25
CA ALA A 565 -13.57 -9.51 14.42
C ALA A 565 -12.14 -9.99 14.76
N GLU A 566 -11.81 -10.06 16.03
CA GLU A 566 -10.52 -10.55 16.51
C GLU A 566 -10.32 -12.05 16.17
N ALA A 567 -11.32 -12.90 16.38
CA ALA A 567 -11.21 -14.33 16.11
C ALA A 567 -11.07 -14.65 14.62
N MET A 568 -11.76 -13.90 13.76
CA MET A 568 -11.81 -14.15 12.32
C MET A 568 -10.73 -13.45 11.52
N PHE A 569 -10.35 -12.22 11.91
CA PHE A 569 -9.46 -11.36 11.15
C PHE A 569 -8.17 -11.00 11.91
N GLY A 570 -8.04 -11.47 13.16
CA GLY A 570 -6.81 -11.29 13.96
C GLY A 570 -6.68 -9.90 14.62
N ASP A 571 -7.61 -8.98 14.37
CA ASP A 571 -7.60 -7.63 14.92
C ASP A 571 -9.01 -7.19 15.35
N GLU A 572 -9.14 -6.69 16.58
CA GLU A 572 -10.39 -6.09 17.07
C GLU A 572 -10.81 -4.86 16.24
N ASN A 573 -9.84 -4.15 15.68
CA ASN A 573 -10.07 -2.97 14.83
C ASN A 573 -10.61 -3.32 13.43
N ALA A 574 -10.62 -4.58 13.03
CA ALA A 574 -11.32 -5.05 11.84
C ALA A 574 -12.87 -4.96 11.97
N LEU A 575 -13.36 -4.18 12.94
CA LEU A 575 -14.77 -3.86 13.14
C LEU A 575 -15.10 -2.48 12.61
N ILE A 576 -15.91 -2.42 11.54
CA ILE A 576 -16.50 -1.18 11.01
C ILE A 576 -17.86 -0.98 11.68
N ARG A 577 -17.93 -0.05 12.65
CA ARG A 577 -19.19 0.28 13.31
C ARG A 577 -19.84 1.48 12.64
N ILE A 578 -21.16 1.36 12.38
CA ILE A 578 -22.03 2.40 11.83
C ILE A 578 -23.26 2.50 12.72
N ASP A 579 -23.42 3.66 13.36
CA ASP A 579 -24.57 3.94 14.23
C ASP A 579 -25.74 4.46 13.40
N MET A 580 -26.84 3.73 13.38
CA MET A 580 -28.01 4.07 12.57
C MET A 580 -28.75 5.32 13.08
N SER A 581 -28.47 5.77 14.29
CA SER A 581 -28.99 7.04 14.81
C SER A 581 -28.52 8.24 13.98
N GLU A 582 -27.37 8.13 13.28
CA GLU A 582 -26.84 9.16 12.40
C GLU A 582 -27.49 9.13 11.00
N TYR A 583 -28.27 8.08 10.69
CA TYR A 583 -28.85 7.82 9.37
C TYR A 583 -30.39 7.74 9.40
N MET A 584 -31.01 8.56 10.27
CA MET A 584 -32.47 8.67 10.40
C MET A 584 -33.10 9.46 9.26
N GLU A 585 -32.35 10.38 8.62
CA GLU A 585 -32.83 11.25 7.57
C GLU A 585 -32.40 10.78 6.18
N LYS A 586 -33.20 11.06 5.16
CA LYS A 586 -32.91 10.68 3.77
C LYS A 586 -31.56 11.22 3.27
N HIS A 587 -31.19 12.43 3.63
CA HIS A 587 -29.91 13.04 3.24
C HIS A 587 -28.70 12.34 3.90
N ALA A 588 -28.87 11.75 5.05
CA ALA A 588 -27.81 11.01 5.73
C ALA A 588 -27.44 9.72 4.97
N VAL A 589 -28.38 9.11 4.25
CA VAL A 589 -28.13 7.91 3.44
C VAL A 589 -27.09 8.17 2.35
N SER A 590 -27.11 9.36 1.72
CA SER A 590 -26.08 9.75 0.74
C SER A 590 -24.68 9.83 1.33
N ARG A 591 -24.54 10.14 2.64
CA ARG A 591 -23.23 10.09 3.31
C ARG A 591 -22.71 8.66 3.48
N MET A 592 -23.62 7.67 3.54
CA MET A 592 -23.22 6.27 3.67
C MET A 592 -22.59 5.73 2.38
N ILE A 593 -23.19 6.02 1.21
CA ILE A 593 -22.81 5.47 -0.10
C ILE A 593 -22.07 6.48 -0.98
N GLY A 594 -22.05 7.76 -0.62
CA GLY A 594 -21.52 8.87 -1.43
C GLY A 594 -22.63 9.66 -2.13
N SER A 595 -22.37 10.94 -2.40
CA SER A 595 -23.27 11.83 -3.11
C SER A 595 -23.27 11.55 -4.61
N PRO A 596 -24.40 11.64 -5.31
CA PRO A 596 -24.41 11.52 -6.77
C PRO A 596 -23.70 12.71 -7.44
N PRO A 597 -23.29 12.58 -8.72
CA PRO A 597 -22.65 13.64 -9.47
C PRO A 597 -23.44 14.94 -9.44
N GLY A 598 -22.78 16.06 -9.16
CA GLY A 598 -23.39 17.40 -9.11
C GLY A 598 -23.88 17.85 -7.74
N TYR A 599 -23.79 17.02 -6.70
CA TYR A 599 -24.12 17.40 -5.32
C TYR A 599 -22.86 17.69 -4.51
N VAL A 600 -22.98 18.55 -3.50
CA VAL A 600 -21.89 18.86 -2.54
C VAL A 600 -21.47 17.60 -1.83
N GLY A 601 -20.14 17.34 -1.74
CA GLY A 601 -19.57 16.14 -1.13
C GLY A 601 -19.41 14.93 -2.10
N TYR A 602 -19.52 15.13 -3.42
CA TYR A 602 -19.25 14.08 -4.42
C TYR A 602 -17.84 13.51 -4.33
N ASP A 603 -16.84 14.37 -4.07
CA ASP A 603 -15.43 13.96 -3.99
C ASP A 603 -15.06 13.26 -2.67
N GLU A 604 -15.88 13.37 -1.62
CA GLU A 604 -15.57 12.81 -0.29
C GLU A 604 -15.81 11.29 -0.18
N GLY A 605 -16.48 10.67 -1.14
CA GLY A 605 -16.86 9.27 -1.09
C GLY A 605 -17.85 8.92 0.04
N GLY A 606 -18.43 7.72 0.02
CA GLY A 606 -19.34 7.27 1.07
C GLY A 606 -18.62 6.69 2.29
N GLN A 607 -19.11 6.98 3.49
CA GLN A 607 -18.47 6.52 4.74
C GLN A 607 -18.42 4.98 4.85
N LEU A 608 -19.47 4.28 4.46
CA LEU A 608 -19.50 2.82 4.45
C LEU A 608 -18.67 2.28 3.28
N SER A 609 -18.92 2.79 2.06
CA SER A 609 -18.27 2.31 0.84
C SER A 609 -16.75 2.46 0.91
N GLU A 610 -16.23 3.60 1.37
CA GLU A 610 -14.78 3.83 1.50
C GLU A 610 -14.14 2.98 2.61
N LYS A 611 -14.80 2.81 3.77
CA LYS A 611 -14.27 1.98 4.85
C LYS A 611 -14.16 0.51 4.42
N VAL A 612 -15.20 -0.04 3.78
CA VAL A 612 -15.20 -1.43 3.33
C VAL A 612 -14.24 -1.63 2.15
N ARG A 613 -14.14 -0.65 1.23
CA ARG A 613 -13.17 -0.70 0.14
C ARG A 613 -11.72 -0.78 0.64
N ARG A 614 -11.42 -0.05 1.74
CA ARG A 614 -10.08 -0.07 2.38
C ARG A 614 -9.86 -1.33 3.22
N HIS A 615 -10.91 -1.85 3.84
CA HIS A 615 -10.87 -3.02 4.71
C HIS A 615 -11.93 -4.04 4.28
N PRO A 616 -11.71 -4.75 3.15
CA PRO A 616 -12.69 -5.70 2.59
C PRO A 616 -12.90 -6.94 3.47
N TYR A 617 -11.98 -7.20 4.41
CA TYR A 617 -12.06 -8.26 5.40
C TYR A 617 -12.37 -7.66 6.76
N SER A 618 -13.65 -7.48 7.06
CA SER A 618 -14.08 -6.82 8.29
C SER A 618 -15.44 -7.32 8.75
N VAL A 619 -15.73 -7.08 10.02
CA VAL A 619 -17.08 -7.18 10.56
C VAL A 619 -17.72 -5.81 10.42
N VAL A 620 -18.82 -5.72 9.70
CA VAL A 620 -19.60 -4.48 9.56
C VAL A 620 -20.79 -4.54 10.53
N LEU A 621 -20.76 -3.69 11.53
CA LEU A 621 -21.79 -3.59 12.58
C LEU A 621 -22.69 -2.39 12.31
N PHE A 622 -23.95 -2.65 11.98
CA PHE A 622 -25.02 -1.65 11.92
C PHE A 622 -25.74 -1.64 13.30
N ASP A 623 -25.46 -0.61 14.09
CA ASP A 623 -26.00 -0.51 15.45
C ASP A 623 -27.34 0.22 15.44
N GLU A 624 -28.35 -0.31 16.19
CA GLU A 624 -29.70 0.23 16.33
C GLU A 624 -30.46 0.40 14.99
N ILE A 625 -30.52 -0.70 14.21
CA ILE A 625 -31.08 -0.71 12.84
C ILE A 625 -32.54 -0.22 12.77
N GLU A 626 -33.30 -0.31 13.85
CA GLU A 626 -34.67 0.21 13.95
C GLU A 626 -34.78 1.72 13.80
N LYS A 627 -33.68 2.45 14.02
CA LYS A 627 -33.62 3.91 13.84
C LYS A 627 -33.31 4.34 12.41
N ALA A 628 -32.87 3.43 11.57
CA ALA A 628 -32.44 3.73 10.22
C ALA A 628 -33.61 4.21 9.32
N HIS A 629 -33.30 5.14 8.42
CA HIS A 629 -34.25 5.52 7.35
C HIS A 629 -34.58 4.31 6.46
N PRO A 630 -35.83 4.19 5.96
CA PRO A 630 -36.23 3.07 5.09
C PRO A 630 -35.32 2.80 3.88
N ASP A 631 -34.68 3.82 3.33
CA ASP A 631 -33.75 3.66 2.21
C ASP A 631 -32.46 2.89 2.59
N VAL A 632 -32.07 2.89 3.86
CA VAL A 632 -30.93 2.07 4.36
C VAL A 632 -31.24 0.58 4.17
N PHE A 633 -32.47 0.16 4.41
CA PHE A 633 -32.86 -1.25 4.19
C PHE A 633 -32.73 -1.68 2.73
N ASN A 634 -32.94 -0.77 1.77
CA ASN A 634 -32.75 -1.06 0.35
C ASN A 634 -31.26 -1.27 0.02
N ILE A 635 -30.37 -0.51 0.63
CA ILE A 635 -28.90 -0.68 0.53
C ILE A 635 -28.49 -2.02 1.13
N LEU A 636 -28.99 -2.33 2.33
CA LEU A 636 -28.70 -3.59 2.98
C LEU A 636 -29.22 -4.80 2.19
N LEU A 637 -30.38 -4.69 1.54
CA LEU A 637 -30.90 -5.75 0.67
C LEU A 637 -29.92 -6.05 -0.47
N GLN A 638 -29.37 -5.02 -1.13
CA GLN A 638 -28.36 -5.18 -2.17
C GLN A 638 -27.10 -5.88 -1.65
N ILE A 639 -26.61 -5.46 -0.47
CA ILE A 639 -25.44 -6.07 0.16
C ILE A 639 -25.70 -7.54 0.52
N LEU A 640 -26.86 -7.85 1.10
CA LEU A 640 -27.21 -9.20 1.56
C LEU A 640 -27.51 -10.17 0.41
N GLU A 641 -27.95 -9.70 -0.75
CA GLU A 641 -28.31 -10.51 -1.91
C GLU A 641 -27.16 -10.71 -2.87
N ASP A 642 -26.55 -9.60 -3.31
CA ASP A 642 -25.51 -9.58 -4.35
C ASP A 642 -24.08 -9.52 -3.77
N GLY A 643 -23.93 -9.19 -2.47
CA GLY A 643 -22.63 -8.97 -1.84
C GLY A 643 -21.89 -7.79 -2.41
N ILE A 644 -22.54 -6.89 -3.13
CA ILE A 644 -21.94 -5.73 -3.79
C ILE A 644 -22.81 -4.50 -3.51
N LEU A 645 -22.14 -3.37 -3.29
CA LEU A 645 -22.78 -2.06 -3.17
C LEU A 645 -22.23 -1.14 -4.25
N THR A 646 -23.12 -0.50 -5.01
CA THR A 646 -22.71 0.55 -5.96
C THR A 646 -22.68 1.89 -5.21
N ASP A 647 -21.52 2.55 -5.18
CA ASP A 647 -21.37 3.86 -4.54
C ASP A 647 -21.91 5.01 -5.40
N GLY A 648 -21.94 6.23 -4.84
CA GLY A 648 -22.41 7.43 -5.54
C GLY A 648 -21.57 7.81 -6.76
N GLN A 649 -20.37 7.25 -6.92
CA GLN A 649 -19.50 7.44 -8.08
C GLN A 649 -19.64 6.32 -9.12
N GLY A 650 -20.56 5.35 -8.90
CA GLY A 650 -20.77 4.23 -9.78
C GLY A 650 -19.79 3.06 -9.59
N ARG A 651 -18.92 3.10 -8.58
CA ARG A 651 -17.97 2.03 -8.31
C ARG A 651 -18.64 0.91 -7.51
N HIS A 652 -18.26 -0.32 -7.82
CA HIS A 652 -18.72 -1.50 -7.09
C HIS A 652 -17.83 -1.77 -5.88
N VAL A 653 -18.40 -1.77 -4.68
CA VAL A 653 -17.75 -2.12 -3.43
C VAL A 653 -18.15 -3.53 -3.04
N ASP A 654 -17.17 -4.41 -2.84
CA ASP A 654 -17.38 -5.83 -2.57
C ASP A 654 -17.52 -6.09 -1.06
N PHE A 655 -18.64 -6.70 -0.65
CA PHE A 655 -18.95 -7.12 0.70
C PHE A 655 -18.87 -8.64 0.90
N LYS A 656 -18.47 -9.42 -0.12
CA LYS A 656 -18.48 -10.89 -0.06
C LYS A 656 -17.57 -11.44 1.02
N ASN A 657 -16.53 -10.71 1.38
CA ASN A 657 -15.57 -11.08 2.41
C ASN A 657 -15.85 -10.43 3.77
N THR A 658 -17.01 -9.78 3.94
CA THR A 658 -17.41 -9.16 5.22
C THR A 658 -18.39 -10.05 5.98
N ILE A 659 -18.47 -9.83 7.29
CA ILE A 659 -19.53 -10.37 8.16
C ILE A 659 -20.43 -9.20 8.51
N ILE A 660 -21.72 -9.31 8.20
CA ILE A 660 -22.68 -8.26 8.46
C ILE A 660 -23.41 -8.58 9.77
N ILE A 661 -23.34 -7.65 10.73
CA ILE A 661 -24.06 -7.74 12.00
C ILE A 661 -24.94 -6.52 12.12
N MET A 662 -26.21 -6.74 12.43
CA MET A 662 -27.16 -5.70 12.72
C MET A 662 -27.62 -5.87 14.17
N THR A 663 -27.68 -4.81 14.96
CA THR A 663 -28.24 -4.87 16.31
C THR A 663 -29.58 -4.15 16.37
N SER A 664 -30.49 -4.65 17.19
CA SER A 664 -31.76 -3.98 17.46
C SER A 664 -32.19 -4.18 18.91
N ASN A 665 -32.93 -3.18 19.40
CA ASN A 665 -33.56 -3.20 20.71
C ASN A 665 -35.05 -3.53 20.63
N ILE A 666 -35.56 -3.93 19.46
CA ILE A 666 -36.95 -4.39 19.28
C ILE A 666 -37.21 -5.57 20.21
N GLY A 667 -38.34 -5.55 20.89
CA GLY A 667 -38.72 -6.58 21.88
C GLY A 667 -37.97 -6.53 23.21
N ALA A 668 -37.06 -5.58 23.44
CA ALA A 668 -36.28 -5.46 24.66
C ALA A 668 -37.18 -5.38 25.92
N GLN A 669 -38.34 -4.71 25.85
CA GLN A 669 -39.30 -4.61 26.97
C GLN A 669 -39.90 -5.96 27.38
N LYS A 670 -40.10 -6.88 26.44
CA LYS A 670 -40.58 -8.23 26.68
C LYS A 670 -39.51 -9.10 27.34
N ILE A 671 -38.26 -8.91 26.95
CA ILE A 671 -37.12 -9.59 27.56
C ILE A 671 -36.88 -9.07 28.99
N THR A 672 -37.03 -7.76 29.24
CA THR A 672 -36.80 -7.17 30.59
C THR A 672 -37.97 -7.38 31.57
N GLY A 673 -39.11 -7.92 31.12
CA GLY A 673 -40.25 -8.17 31.99
C GLY A 673 -40.97 -6.92 32.47
N SER A 674 -40.66 -5.72 31.95
CA SER A 674 -41.31 -4.43 32.32
C SER A 674 -42.62 -4.16 31.54
N GLY A 675 -43.24 -5.18 30.96
CA GLY A 675 -44.50 -5.06 30.22
C GLY A 675 -45.70 -4.97 31.17
N ARG A 676 -46.36 -3.82 31.19
CA ARG A 676 -47.70 -3.44 31.66
C ARG A 676 -48.29 -4.31 32.74
N LYS A 677 -48.36 -3.81 33.93
CA LYS A 677 -49.46 -4.12 34.82
C LYS A 677 -50.76 -3.82 34.09
N SER A 678 -51.47 -4.85 33.64
CA SER A 678 -52.82 -4.70 33.09
C SER A 678 -53.69 -4.03 34.17
N LEU A 679 -54.07 -2.79 33.92
CA LEU A 679 -55.15 -2.17 34.65
C LEU A 679 -56.47 -2.81 34.15
N GLY A 680 -56.77 -4.01 34.66
CA GLY A 680 -58.03 -4.70 34.47
C GLY A 680 -58.46 -5.25 35.83
N PHE A 681 -59.56 -4.77 36.36
CA PHE A 681 -60.25 -5.33 37.47
C PHE A 681 -60.55 -6.81 37.18
N ALA A 682 -59.85 -7.69 37.89
CA ALA A 682 -60.24 -9.09 37.96
C ALA A 682 -59.78 -9.64 39.30
N ASP A 683 -60.70 -10.31 39.93
CA ASP A 683 -60.72 -10.88 41.25
C ASP A 683 -59.46 -11.60 41.72
N GLY A 684 -59.09 -11.34 42.92
CA GLY A 684 -58.04 -11.92 43.75
C GLY A 684 -57.82 -13.42 43.63
N LYS A 685 -56.79 -13.73 42.90
CA LYS A 685 -55.91 -14.89 43.15
C LYS A 685 -54.52 -14.46 42.84
N PRO A 686 -53.49 -14.73 43.65
CA PRO A 686 -52.11 -14.54 43.22
C PRO A 686 -51.83 -15.61 42.16
N GLU A 687 -51.92 -15.24 40.89
CA GLU A 687 -51.33 -16.06 39.85
C GLU A 687 -49.81 -16.06 40.07
N ASN A 688 -49.28 -17.27 40.33
CA ASN A 688 -47.88 -17.59 40.24
C ASN A 688 -47.37 -16.95 38.95
N THR A 689 -46.47 -15.98 39.06
CA THR A 689 -45.62 -15.52 37.99
C THR A 689 -44.74 -16.70 37.62
N ALA A 690 -45.27 -17.63 36.81
CA ALA A 690 -44.47 -18.64 36.14
C ALA A 690 -43.41 -17.88 35.34
N GLU A 691 -42.15 -18.13 35.67
CA GLU A 691 -41.03 -17.64 34.87
C GLU A 691 -41.30 -18.06 33.43
N ARG A 692 -41.55 -17.08 32.56
CA ARG A 692 -41.69 -17.35 31.11
C ARG A 692 -40.43 -18.04 30.62
N THR A 693 -40.62 -19.17 29.96
CA THR A 693 -39.49 -19.86 29.31
C THR A 693 -38.85 -18.97 28.25
N PHE A 694 -37.53 -19.08 28.05
CA PHE A 694 -36.81 -18.31 27.05
C PHE A 694 -37.41 -18.48 25.63
N GLU A 695 -37.93 -19.66 25.32
CA GLU A 695 -38.61 -19.94 24.05
C GLU A 695 -39.84 -19.07 23.84
N GLN A 696 -40.68 -18.86 24.87
CA GLN A 696 -41.84 -17.98 24.81
C GLN A 696 -41.45 -16.53 24.60
N ILE A 697 -40.38 -16.06 25.25
CA ILE A 697 -39.84 -14.71 25.06
C ILE A 697 -39.31 -14.56 23.62
N LYS A 698 -38.63 -15.54 23.10
CA LYS A 698 -38.09 -15.59 21.72
C LYS A 698 -39.22 -15.51 20.70
N GLU A 699 -40.31 -16.26 20.86
CA GLU A 699 -41.50 -16.21 20.00
C GLU A 699 -42.16 -14.83 20.02
N ASP A 700 -42.33 -14.24 21.21
CA ASP A 700 -42.89 -12.91 21.36
C ASP A 700 -42.06 -11.82 20.70
N VAL A 701 -40.72 -11.88 20.85
CA VAL A 701 -39.76 -10.94 20.22
C VAL A 701 -39.76 -11.10 18.67
N MET A 702 -39.80 -12.35 18.22
CA MET A 702 -39.91 -12.64 16.79
C MET A 702 -41.24 -12.14 16.19
N GLY A 703 -42.33 -12.18 16.96
CA GLY A 703 -43.61 -11.60 16.59
C GLY A 703 -43.54 -10.08 16.40
N GLU A 704 -42.91 -9.36 17.33
CA GLU A 704 -42.69 -7.91 17.21
C GLU A 704 -41.76 -7.55 16.01
N LEU A 705 -40.71 -8.31 15.82
CA LEU A 705 -39.78 -8.09 14.72
C LEU A 705 -40.48 -8.21 13.36
N LYS A 706 -41.31 -9.24 13.16
CA LYS A 706 -42.11 -9.43 11.94
C LYS A 706 -43.08 -8.29 11.65
N ASN A 707 -43.56 -7.58 12.70
CA ASN A 707 -44.39 -6.40 12.56
C ASN A 707 -43.58 -5.12 12.25
N ALA A 708 -42.35 -5.06 12.72
CA ALA A 708 -41.51 -3.86 12.59
C ALA A 708 -40.64 -3.84 11.30
N VAL A 709 -40.27 -5.00 10.78
CA VAL A 709 -39.34 -5.14 9.67
C VAL A 709 -39.98 -5.89 8.50
N ARG A 710 -39.72 -5.47 7.27
CA ARG A 710 -40.29 -6.09 6.06
C ARG A 710 -39.88 -7.57 5.98
N PRO A 711 -40.84 -8.48 5.62
CA PRO A 711 -40.55 -9.91 5.49
C PRO A 711 -39.44 -10.24 4.50
N GLU A 712 -39.33 -9.48 3.41
CA GLU A 712 -38.32 -9.60 2.39
C GLU A 712 -36.89 -9.45 2.99
N PHE A 713 -36.70 -8.47 3.87
CA PHE A 713 -35.43 -8.24 4.56
C PHE A 713 -35.06 -9.37 5.52
N LEU A 714 -36.04 -9.84 6.30
CA LEU A 714 -35.82 -10.93 7.26
C LEU A 714 -35.42 -12.24 6.58
N ASN A 715 -35.98 -12.53 5.40
CA ASN A 715 -35.66 -13.73 4.62
C ASN A 715 -34.23 -13.74 4.01
N ARG A 716 -33.54 -12.59 4.01
CA ARG A 716 -32.17 -12.45 3.49
C ARG A 716 -31.10 -12.58 4.57
N ILE A 717 -31.51 -12.57 5.84
CA ILE A 717 -30.63 -12.70 6.99
C ILE A 717 -30.40 -14.20 7.26
N ASP A 718 -29.13 -14.59 7.46
CA ASP A 718 -28.78 -15.99 7.69
C ASP A 718 -29.27 -16.50 9.03
N ASP A 719 -29.21 -15.64 10.08
CA ASP A 719 -29.73 -16.03 11.41
C ASP A 719 -30.16 -14.80 12.24
N ILE A 720 -31.23 -14.99 13.02
CA ILE A 720 -31.79 -13.98 13.92
C ILE A 720 -31.61 -14.47 15.35
N ILE A 721 -30.80 -13.78 16.10
CA ILE A 721 -30.30 -14.23 17.41
C ILE A 721 -30.86 -13.33 18.51
N VAL A 722 -31.56 -13.94 19.45
CA VAL A 722 -32.11 -13.24 20.64
C VAL A 722 -31.14 -13.41 21.79
N PHE A 723 -30.68 -12.28 22.36
CA PHE A 723 -29.76 -12.24 23.49
C PHE A 723 -30.53 -12.31 24.79
N ASN A 724 -30.07 -13.17 25.69
CA ASN A 724 -30.63 -13.30 27.03
C ASN A 724 -30.25 -12.14 27.95
N ARG A 725 -31.06 -11.95 29.03
CA ARG A 725 -30.66 -11.10 30.16
C ARG A 725 -29.47 -11.74 30.86
N LEU A 726 -28.59 -10.89 31.38
CA LEU A 726 -27.50 -11.33 32.24
C LEU A 726 -28.00 -11.48 33.68
N ASN A 727 -27.57 -12.53 34.35
CA ASN A 727 -27.79 -12.73 35.75
C ASN A 727 -26.65 -12.12 36.61
N GLU A 728 -26.79 -12.06 37.93
CA GLU A 728 -25.78 -11.46 38.82
C GLU A 728 -24.43 -12.20 38.76
N ASP A 729 -24.45 -13.52 38.67
CA ASP A 729 -23.21 -14.33 38.57
C ASP A 729 -22.47 -14.09 37.24
N GLU A 730 -23.20 -13.92 36.15
CA GLU A 730 -22.62 -13.59 34.84
C GLU A 730 -22.01 -12.17 34.85
N ILE A 731 -22.66 -11.23 35.52
CA ILE A 731 -22.13 -9.87 35.69
C ILE A 731 -20.88 -9.88 36.56
N ALA A 732 -20.82 -10.72 37.58
CA ALA A 732 -19.61 -10.89 38.40
C ALA A 732 -18.43 -11.45 37.55
N GLN A 733 -18.69 -12.35 36.61
CA GLN A 733 -17.67 -12.82 35.66
C GLN A 733 -17.23 -11.72 34.67
N ILE A 734 -18.16 -10.87 34.23
CA ILE A 734 -17.81 -9.71 33.39
C ILE A 734 -16.95 -8.71 34.19
N ALA A 735 -17.28 -8.47 35.46
CA ALA A 735 -16.48 -7.65 36.37
C ALA A 735 -15.04 -8.21 36.50
N ASP A 736 -14.89 -9.53 36.64
CA ASP A 736 -13.59 -10.22 36.67
C ASP A 736 -12.78 -9.95 35.43
N GLY A 737 -13.39 -10.04 34.24
CA GLY A 737 -12.73 -9.71 32.96
C GLY A 737 -12.29 -8.24 32.86
N MET A 738 -13.11 -7.31 33.40
CA MET A 738 -12.74 -5.87 33.43
C MET A 738 -11.61 -5.61 34.43
N LEU A 739 -11.63 -6.24 35.60
CA LEU A 739 -10.57 -6.14 36.60
C LEU A 739 -9.22 -6.68 36.07
N ARG A 740 -9.24 -7.77 35.29
CA ARG A 740 -8.03 -8.28 34.63
C ARG A 740 -7.41 -7.21 33.70
N LYS A 741 -8.21 -6.52 32.89
CA LYS A 741 -7.74 -5.43 32.03
C LYS A 741 -7.14 -4.26 32.82
N VAL A 742 -7.70 -3.95 33.99
CA VAL A 742 -7.12 -2.94 34.91
C VAL A 742 -5.80 -3.45 35.47
N ALA A 743 -5.75 -4.71 35.93
CA ALA A 743 -4.55 -5.32 36.47
C ALA A 743 -3.41 -5.41 35.44
N GLU A 744 -3.71 -5.69 34.16
CA GLU A 744 -2.73 -5.66 33.06
C GLU A 744 -2.12 -4.27 32.89
N ARG A 745 -2.94 -3.21 32.89
CA ARG A 745 -2.45 -1.81 32.83
C ARG A 745 -1.62 -1.42 34.06
N MET A 746 -1.99 -1.92 35.24
CA MET A 746 -1.19 -1.71 36.45
C MET A 746 0.13 -2.45 36.43
N LYS A 747 0.18 -3.62 35.78
CA LYS A 747 1.41 -4.38 35.58
C LYS A 747 2.42 -3.62 34.74
N ASP A 748 1.96 -2.86 33.72
CA ASP A 748 2.82 -1.94 32.93
C ASP A 748 3.43 -0.84 33.81
N MET A 749 2.77 -0.50 34.93
CA MET A 749 3.28 0.43 35.97
C MET A 749 4.10 -0.27 37.07
N GLU A 750 4.42 -1.57 36.89
CA GLU A 750 5.11 -2.43 37.86
C GLU A 750 4.32 -2.63 39.19
N ILE A 751 2.99 -2.60 39.11
CA ILE A 751 2.08 -2.85 40.27
C ILE A 751 1.29 -4.13 40.01
N SER A 752 1.33 -5.08 40.96
CA SER A 752 0.55 -6.33 40.89
C SER A 752 -0.77 -6.19 41.64
N MET A 753 -1.90 -6.33 40.91
CA MET A 753 -3.24 -6.27 41.53
C MET A 753 -3.92 -7.63 41.49
N THR A 754 -4.50 -8.01 42.65
CA THR A 754 -5.41 -9.16 42.82
C THR A 754 -6.69 -8.69 43.47
N TRP A 755 -7.76 -9.50 43.45
CA TRP A 755 -9.07 -9.14 44.03
C TRP A 755 -9.77 -10.32 44.66
N THR A 756 -10.65 -10.00 45.62
CA THR A 756 -11.45 -11.01 46.32
C THR A 756 -12.79 -11.26 45.63
N GLU A 757 -13.45 -12.38 45.94
CA GLU A 757 -14.83 -12.65 45.49
C GLU A 757 -15.85 -11.63 46.04
N ALA A 758 -15.60 -11.02 47.22
CA ALA A 758 -16.41 -9.97 47.78
C ALA A 758 -16.38 -8.70 46.94
N ALA A 759 -15.19 -8.31 46.44
CA ALA A 759 -15.01 -7.17 45.54
C ALA A 759 -15.77 -7.37 44.21
N LYS A 760 -15.71 -8.58 43.64
CA LYS A 760 -16.44 -8.92 42.40
C LYS A 760 -17.94 -8.81 42.57
N LYS A 761 -18.48 -9.37 43.69
CA LYS A 761 -19.91 -9.30 44.00
C LYS A 761 -20.38 -7.89 44.28
N HIS A 762 -19.58 -7.08 44.97
CA HIS A 762 -19.88 -5.67 45.20
C HIS A 762 -20.00 -4.91 43.87
N LEU A 763 -18.99 -5.04 42.95
CA LEU A 763 -19.03 -4.43 41.64
C LEU A 763 -20.21 -4.93 40.78
N ALA A 764 -20.50 -6.23 40.83
CA ALA A 764 -21.64 -6.79 40.12
C ALA A 764 -22.96 -6.17 40.60
N LYS A 765 -23.14 -5.98 41.92
CA LYS A 765 -24.32 -5.36 42.49
C LYS A 765 -24.41 -3.87 42.17
N ALA A 766 -23.31 -3.12 42.24
CA ALA A 766 -23.23 -1.69 41.88
C ALA A 766 -23.39 -1.46 40.36
N GLY A 767 -22.89 -2.38 39.54
CA GLY A 767 -22.93 -2.31 38.08
C GLY A 767 -24.12 -2.97 37.39
N PHE A 768 -25.07 -3.55 38.16
CA PHE A 768 -26.25 -4.20 37.60
C PHE A 768 -27.43 -3.27 37.50
N ASP A 769 -28.00 -3.18 36.30
CA ASP A 769 -29.30 -2.49 36.09
C ASP A 769 -30.21 -3.41 35.25
N PRO A 770 -31.45 -3.66 35.71
CA PRO A 770 -32.41 -4.54 35.00
C PRO A 770 -32.72 -4.08 33.55
N VAL A 771 -32.59 -2.78 33.27
CA VAL A 771 -32.90 -2.17 31.96
C VAL A 771 -31.64 -2.01 31.09
N TYR A 772 -30.52 -1.60 31.72
CA TYR A 772 -29.27 -1.28 31.02
C TYR A 772 -28.23 -2.40 31.08
N GLY A 773 -28.56 -3.53 31.72
CA GLY A 773 -27.67 -4.70 31.81
C GLY A 773 -26.33 -4.39 32.47
N ALA A 774 -25.23 -4.85 31.87
CA ALA A 774 -23.87 -4.62 32.37
C ALA A 774 -23.26 -3.27 31.93
N ARG A 775 -24.03 -2.36 31.30
CA ARG A 775 -23.48 -1.06 30.85
C ARG A 775 -23.02 -0.16 31.99
N PRO A 776 -23.72 -0.10 33.17
CA PRO A 776 -23.24 0.67 34.31
C PRO A 776 -21.99 0.10 34.97
N LEU A 777 -21.68 -1.19 34.79
CA LEU A 777 -20.53 -1.86 35.40
C LEU A 777 -19.18 -1.19 35.01
N ARG A 778 -19.08 -0.73 33.79
CA ARG A 778 -17.85 0.00 33.34
C ARG A 778 -17.64 1.28 34.16
N ARG A 779 -18.72 2.01 34.43
CA ARG A 779 -18.66 3.20 35.29
C ARG A 779 -18.30 2.83 36.73
N ALA A 780 -18.90 1.77 37.26
CA ALA A 780 -18.59 1.29 38.61
C ALA A 780 -17.10 0.94 38.74
N VAL A 781 -16.54 0.22 37.74
CA VAL A 781 -15.11 -0.10 37.73
C VAL A 781 -14.25 1.16 37.64
N THR A 782 -14.59 2.13 36.77
CA THR A 782 -13.84 3.39 36.70
C THR A 782 -13.90 4.16 38.01
N ASN A 783 -15.08 4.45 38.51
CA ASN A 783 -15.25 5.31 39.68
C ASN A 783 -14.82 4.64 41.02
N GLU A 784 -14.99 3.35 41.16
CA GLU A 784 -14.71 2.66 42.41
C GLU A 784 -13.37 1.94 42.46
N VAL A 785 -12.79 1.62 41.30
CA VAL A 785 -11.48 0.92 41.22
C VAL A 785 -10.40 1.80 40.65
N GLU A 786 -10.60 2.36 39.43
CA GLU A 786 -9.53 3.15 38.77
C GLU A 786 -9.27 4.45 39.54
N ASP A 787 -10.30 5.16 39.99
CA ASP A 787 -10.17 6.36 40.82
C ASP A 787 -9.50 6.05 42.17
N LEU A 788 -9.89 4.95 42.82
CA LEU A 788 -9.28 4.52 44.08
C LEU A 788 -7.77 4.19 43.90
N VAL A 789 -7.42 3.47 42.83
CA VAL A 789 -6.02 3.16 42.52
C VAL A 789 -5.24 4.46 42.24
N ALA A 790 -5.85 5.40 41.55
CA ALA A 790 -5.20 6.68 41.24
C ALA A 790 -4.98 7.52 42.51
N GLU A 791 -5.94 7.60 43.41
CA GLU A 791 -5.81 8.31 44.67
C GLU A 791 -4.72 7.70 45.55
N GLU A 792 -4.75 6.37 45.77
CA GLU A 792 -3.75 5.66 46.57
C GLU A 792 -2.33 5.76 46.00
N SER A 793 -2.20 5.81 44.63
CA SER A 793 -0.94 6.01 43.95
C SER A 793 -0.42 7.44 44.10
N LEU A 794 -1.30 8.46 44.01
CA LEU A 794 -0.91 9.87 44.18
C LEU A 794 -0.53 10.20 45.61
N GLU A 795 -1.20 9.57 46.62
CA GLU A 795 -0.85 9.69 48.03
C GLU A 795 0.41 8.91 48.41
N GLY A 796 1.01 8.18 47.47
CA GLY A 796 2.26 7.43 47.68
C GLY A 796 2.09 6.14 48.48
N ARG A 797 0.85 5.67 48.72
CA ARG A 797 0.61 4.40 49.40
C ARG A 797 0.84 3.19 48.52
N ILE A 798 0.72 3.36 47.22
CA ILE A 798 0.99 2.36 46.19
C ILE A 798 2.06 2.90 45.25
N GLY A 799 3.14 2.14 45.04
CA GLY A 799 4.23 2.51 44.16
C GLY A 799 4.77 1.32 43.35
N LYS A 800 5.84 1.54 42.56
CA LYS A 800 6.49 0.48 41.80
C LYS A 800 6.90 -0.69 42.69
N GLY A 801 6.56 -1.91 42.28
CA GLY A 801 6.82 -3.15 43.04
C GLY A 801 5.78 -3.48 44.11
N SER A 802 4.70 -2.70 44.25
CA SER A 802 3.65 -2.99 45.24
C SER A 802 2.73 -4.13 44.80
N GLU A 803 2.40 -5.05 45.72
CA GLU A 803 1.33 -6.02 45.55
C GLU A 803 0.08 -5.53 46.27
N VAL A 804 -1.03 -5.33 45.55
CA VAL A 804 -2.29 -4.82 46.09
C VAL A 804 -3.41 -5.83 45.94
N VAL A 805 -4.27 -5.91 46.95
CA VAL A 805 -5.48 -6.73 46.94
C VAL A 805 -6.71 -5.82 47.06
N LEU A 806 -7.57 -5.85 46.05
CA LEU A 806 -8.84 -5.16 46.07
C LEU A 806 -9.85 -6.02 46.86
N ASP A 807 -10.40 -5.48 47.93
CA ASP A 807 -11.36 -6.15 48.79
C ASP A 807 -12.61 -5.25 49.01
N ALA A 808 -13.70 -5.84 49.48
CA ALA A 808 -14.92 -5.09 49.80
C ALA A 808 -15.19 -5.16 51.34
N GLU A 809 -15.21 -4.02 51.99
CA GLU A 809 -15.56 -3.87 53.40
C GLU A 809 -16.65 -2.81 53.60
N ASN A 810 -17.71 -3.17 54.35
CA ASN A 810 -18.83 -2.25 54.64
C ASN A 810 -19.45 -1.59 53.39
N ASP A 811 -19.70 -2.37 52.33
CA ASP A 811 -20.23 -1.90 51.04
C ASP A 811 -19.31 -0.83 50.32
N LYS A 812 -18.02 -0.83 50.60
CA LYS A 812 -17.02 -0.02 49.90
C LYS A 812 -15.82 -0.86 49.49
N LEU A 813 -15.21 -0.50 48.33
CA LEU A 813 -13.96 -1.12 47.88
C LEU A 813 -12.78 -0.49 48.63
N VAL A 814 -11.84 -1.34 49.04
CA VAL A 814 -10.62 -0.95 49.76
C VAL A 814 -9.45 -1.65 49.14
N LEU A 815 -8.32 -0.93 48.89
CA LEU A 815 -7.04 -1.52 48.46
C LEU A 815 -6.20 -1.85 49.69
N LYS A 816 -5.80 -3.12 49.82
CA LYS A 816 -4.90 -3.61 50.84
C LYS A 816 -3.54 -3.89 50.19
N THR A 817 -2.46 -3.28 50.70
CA THR A 817 -1.10 -3.60 50.25
C THR A 817 -0.59 -4.84 51.01
N LYS A 818 -0.15 -5.85 50.28
CA LYS A 818 0.49 -7.05 50.86
C LYS A 818 1.90 -6.67 51.31
N GLY A 819 2.07 -6.39 52.62
CA GLY A 819 3.40 -6.04 53.17
C GLY A 819 3.45 -4.88 54.17
N ALA A 820 2.39 -4.16 54.38
CA ALA A 820 2.27 -3.19 55.46
C ALA A 820 1.74 -3.89 56.73
N GLU A 821 2.63 -4.61 57.48
CA GLU A 821 2.42 -4.83 58.87
C GLU A 821 2.29 -3.46 59.56
N THR A 822 1.14 -3.27 60.19
CA THR A 822 0.83 -2.16 61.05
C THR A 822 2.03 -1.75 61.90
N LYS A 823 2.65 -0.60 61.61
CA LYS A 823 3.26 0.23 62.63
C LYS A 823 2.16 1.13 63.15
N ALA A 824 1.50 0.67 64.17
CA ALA A 824 0.80 1.52 65.09
C ALA A 824 1.84 2.38 65.81
N GLU A 825 1.78 3.72 65.58
CA GLU A 825 1.97 4.76 66.59
C GLU A 825 1.56 6.08 65.94
#